data_6d6e9066ae2ea52c37a092d6496f6a50
#
_entry.id   6d6e9066ae2ea52c37a092d6496f6a50
#
_cell.length_a   1.000
_cell.length_b   1.000
_cell.length_c   1.000
_cell.angle_alpha   90.00
_cell.angle_beta   90.00
_cell.angle_gamma   90.00
#
_symmetry.space_group_name_H-M   'P 1'
#
loop_
_entity.id
_entity.type
_entity.pdbx_description
1 polymer ?
#
loop_
_entity_poly.entity_id
_entity_poly.type
_entity_poly.pdbx_seq_one_letter_code
_entity_poly.pdbx_strand_id
1 'polypeptide(L)'
;MGSHQRTYWTQWTLRKVLAAVISALIVIVTVTVFWAVKRQGLAEREYAKHLPEATVSFDESGIPTITAGNWTEVAKAQGFVVASERMWQMDLIRRKAGGRLAAWFGPKALDLDIRAQREDRANIMKESARLLPPEHREFCESYALGVNQFIEKFPGRWGIEYTITGQRPEPWHCEDTLLVILSMAETLSSSSENELTQAKWRKVLPPAWENFIYTMEHPWNKPYFNERERKPLVIPSGADALPAKAISAQEFASRPAMNTEPYAIGSNSWAWHGPAGSYLANDPHLGQSTPQIWYALRLKTKTNEWATGVALPGLPGVILGMNPSLAWAFTNVGEDVDDLLEEEINAEGTKYAYANGGSGKQWRDIEITTVSIEVKGDKPHQLKVRKTHRGPLVEMPAGSGKFYSRQWLPLKPGRLGLPTLDLNRAKNWNDLNAAADRFAAPAQNILIMDRKGNIGYRASGTGVVREVTGRIPQPANVGEWRNFAAPAERPRLWIEAEKNFKPTSMATANQRMWVDRFGHGWYGEDRQERITSVLASRNNHLQEQMLDLQLDTTSRFRRELLYWLAVHSVSSTEAEKNMQQKWLRWDGSGQSEPSTFDESITSEHLMYKALLGRLKDHYKPELGENEKYHWKLERAWLVALIAKKNSFTAFGLNDSDLATAILQQVAANPEKVSYQERNKWNGQHPFVKNVPFIGWFFKVGSQAQFGYADLVRAEKPDHGPSVRIIWNLAQPKESVWMFPVGQSGHIGSS
;
A
#
# COMPACT_ATOMS: atom_id res chain seq x y z
N MET A 1 10.77 60.13 -40.58
CA MET A 1 11.62 59.01 -40.14
C MET A 1 12.00 59.03 -38.62
N GLY A 2 11.43 59.88 -37.79
CA GLY A 2 11.87 60.06 -36.39
C GLY A 2 11.07 59.38 -35.26
N SER A 3 9.85 58.92 -35.52
CA SER A 3 8.98 58.37 -34.44
C SER A 3 9.12 56.86 -34.25
N HIS A 4 9.39 56.08 -35.27
CA HIS A 4 9.55 54.62 -35.19
C HIS A 4 10.87 54.17 -34.51
N GLN A 5 11.94 54.90 -34.63
CA GLN A 5 13.22 54.59 -33.99
C GLN A 5 13.21 54.81 -32.48
N ARG A 6 12.50 55.83 -31.96
CA ARG A 6 12.38 56.07 -30.48
C ARG A 6 11.57 54.98 -29.77
N THR A 7 10.56 54.44 -30.42
CA THR A 7 9.73 53.36 -29.85
C THR A 7 10.52 52.04 -29.76
N TYR A 8 11.37 51.74 -30.71
CA TYR A 8 12.24 50.54 -30.70
C TYR A 8 13.33 50.61 -29.63
N TRP A 9 13.93 51.76 -29.39
CA TRP A 9 14.94 51.95 -28.34
C TRP A 9 14.38 51.88 -26.93
N THR A 10 13.17 52.38 -26.68
CA THR A 10 12.49 52.29 -25.39
C THR A 10 12.03 50.84 -25.09
N GLN A 11 11.54 50.12 -26.08
CA GLN A 11 11.17 48.69 -25.89
C GLN A 11 12.41 47.79 -25.67
N TRP A 12 13.54 48.10 -26.32
CA TRP A 12 14.77 47.33 -26.14
C TRP A 12 15.43 47.57 -24.78
N THR A 13 15.41 48.76 -24.24
CA THR A 13 15.85 49.09 -22.88
C THR A 13 14.91 48.53 -21.84
N LEU A 14 13.61 48.55 -22.04
CA LEU A 14 12.62 47.93 -21.13
C LEU A 14 12.83 46.42 -21.04
N ARG A 15 13.07 45.72 -22.14
CA ARG A 15 13.39 44.30 -22.17
C ARG A 15 14.68 43.95 -21.42
N LYS A 16 15.73 44.77 -21.55
CA LYS A 16 16.99 44.59 -20.81
C LYS A 16 16.82 44.82 -19.31
N VAL A 17 16.08 45.84 -18.92
CA VAL A 17 15.77 46.11 -17.52
C VAL A 17 14.94 45.00 -16.94
N LEU A 18 13.91 44.52 -17.65
CA LEU A 18 13.09 43.38 -17.24
C LEU A 18 13.92 42.10 -17.09
N ALA A 19 14.81 41.81 -18.06
CA ALA A 19 15.71 40.64 -17.99
C ALA A 19 16.69 40.76 -16.80
N ALA A 20 17.22 41.94 -16.53
CA ALA A 20 18.10 42.17 -15.37
C ALA A 20 17.37 42.02 -14.04
N VAL A 21 16.12 42.49 -13.92
CA VAL A 21 15.28 42.33 -12.76
C VAL A 21 14.92 40.85 -12.52
N ILE A 22 14.55 40.13 -13.61
CA ILE A 22 14.27 38.68 -13.54
C ILE A 22 15.54 37.93 -13.13
N SER A 23 16.69 38.25 -13.70
CA SER A 23 17.96 37.61 -13.33
C SER A 23 18.34 37.88 -11.86
N ALA A 24 18.17 39.10 -11.39
CA ALA A 24 18.42 39.47 -10.01
C ALA A 24 17.44 38.71 -9.05
N LEU A 25 16.18 38.61 -9.41
CA LEU A 25 15.20 37.81 -8.67
C LEU A 25 15.57 36.33 -8.64
N ILE A 26 15.99 35.76 -9.75
CA ILE A 26 16.45 34.36 -9.81
C ILE A 26 17.67 34.15 -8.89
N VAL A 27 18.65 35.07 -8.92
CA VAL A 27 19.82 34.99 -8.04
C VAL A 27 19.42 35.09 -6.57
N ILE A 28 18.55 36.04 -6.22
CA ILE A 28 18.06 36.21 -4.83
C ILE A 28 17.34 34.95 -4.39
N VAL A 29 16.43 34.40 -5.20
CA VAL A 29 15.71 33.17 -4.90
C VAL A 29 16.68 32.01 -4.74
N THR A 30 17.64 31.86 -5.64
CA THR A 30 18.64 30.77 -5.61
C THR A 30 19.51 30.87 -4.34
N VAL A 31 20.00 32.06 -4.00
CA VAL A 31 20.81 32.29 -2.78
C VAL A 31 19.97 32.04 -1.52
N THR A 32 18.71 32.49 -1.51
CA THR A 32 17.80 32.28 -0.37
C THR A 32 17.48 30.80 -0.20
N VAL A 33 17.20 30.09 -1.29
CA VAL A 33 16.96 28.62 -1.26
C VAL A 33 18.22 27.89 -0.80
N PHE A 34 19.38 28.21 -1.37
CA PHE A 34 20.65 27.61 -0.96
C PHE A 34 20.98 27.83 0.52
N TRP A 35 20.74 29.06 1.01
CA TRP A 35 20.94 29.39 2.40
C TRP A 35 19.92 28.68 3.33
N ALA A 36 18.66 28.62 2.91
CA ALA A 36 17.62 27.89 3.63
C ALA A 36 17.92 26.38 3.70
N VAL A 37 18.37 25.78 2.59
CA VAL A 37 18.78 24.37 2.52
C VAL A 37 19.95 24.06 3.45
N LYS A 38 21.01 24.89 3.43
CA LYS A 38 22.16 24.70 4.35
C LYS A 38 21.84 24.86 5.84
N ARG A 39 20.71 25.49 6.20
CA ARG A 39 20.29 25.68 7.58
C ARG A 39 19.45 24.55 8.17
N GLN A 40 18.98 23.59 7.40
CA GLN A 40 17.94 22.66 7.85
C GLN A 40 18.46 21.52 8.72
N GLY A 41 19.58 20.90 8.39
CA GLY A 41 20.14 19.80 9.20
C GLY A 41 20.71 20.26 10.56
N LEU A 42 20.57 19.44 11.59
CA LEU A 42 21.18 19.66 12.89
C LEU A 42 22.55 18.97 12.94
N ALA A 43 23.54 19.66 13.51
CA ALA A 43 24.82 19.03 13.83
C ALA A 43 24.68 18.17 15.10
N GLU A 44 25.49 17.10 15.25
CA GLU A 44 25.44 16.21 16.42
C GLU A 44 25.55 16.95 17.76
N ARG A 45 26.35 18.03 17.83
CA ARG A 45 26.47 18.88 19.01
C ARG A 45 25.14 19.53 19.42
N GLU A 46 24.23 19.79 18.49
CA GLU A 46 22.92 20.37 18.77
C GLU A 46 22.01 19.35 19.46
N TYR A 47 22.07 18.07 19.03
CA TYR A 47 21.37 16.99 19.73
C TYR A 47 21.86 16.83 21.15
N ALA A 48 23.19 16.78 21.38
CA ALA A 48 23.78 16.68 22.70
C ALA A 48 23.38 17.84 23.63
N LYS A 49 23.24 19.06 23.09
CA LYS A 49 22.82 20.23 23.84
C LYS A 49 21.36 20.19 24.27
N HIS A 50 20.48 19.69 23.41
CA HIS A 50 19.03 19.74 23.59
C HIS A 50 18.43 18.41 24.10
N LEU A 51 19.19 17.31 24.06
CA LEU A 51 18.82 15.99 24.59
C LEU A 51 19.89 15.51 25.57
N PRO A 52 20.06 16.17 26.74
CA PRO A 52 21.10 15.80 27.70
C PRO A 52 20.93 14.37 28.27
N GLU A 53 19.72 13.83 28.24
CA GLU A 53 19.37 12.49 28.66
C GLU A 53 19.77 11.40 27.64
N ALA A 54 20.03 11.78 26.37
CA ALA A 54 20.30 10.87 25.29
C ALA A 54 21.61 11.18 24.55
N THR A 55 22.19 10.17 23.94
CA THR A 55 23.29 10.31 22.96
C THR A 55 22.74 9.97 21.57
N VAL A 56 22.98 10.85 20.61
CA VAL A 56 22.60 10.68 19.20
C VAL A 56 23.85 10.76 18.34
N SER A 57 24.11 9.74 17.56
CA SER A 57 25.19 9.71 16.56
C SER A 57 24.65 9.17 15.23
N PHE A 58 25.25 9.58 14.13
CA PHE A 58 24.84 9.15 12.79
C PHE A 58 25.96 8.34 12.14
N ASP A 59 25.60 7.30 11.41
CA ASP A 59 26.57 6.60 10.55
C ASP A 59 26.73 7.34 9.19
N GLU A 60 27.59 6.80 8.32
CA GLU A 60 27.89 7.36 7.00
C GLU A 60 26.64 7.45 6.08
N SER A 61 25.63 6.63 6.33
CA SER A 61 24.34 6.64 5.62
C SER A 61 23.30 7.56 6.25
N GLY A 62 23.68 8.33 7.27
CA GLY A 62 22.77 9.21 7.99
C GLY A 62 21.76 8.47 8.89
N ILE A 63 22.02 7.23 9.26
CA ILE A 63 21.14 6.46 10.14
C ILE A 63 21.49 6.75 11.59
N PRO A 64 20.55 7.30 12.41
CA PRO A 64 20.83 7.63 13.79
C PRO A 64 20.90 6.39 14.68
N THR A 65 21.83 6.43 15.62
CA THR A 65 21.85 5.61 16.83
C THR A 65 21.47 6.49 18.01
N ILE A 66 20.36 6.17 18.66
CA ILE A 66 19.80 6.92 19.79
C ILE A 66 19.95 6.06 21.04
N THR A 67 20.71 6.54 22.05
CA THR A 67 20.90 5.84 23.31
C THR A 67 20.42 6.71 24.47
N ALA A 68 19.50 6.19 25.31
CA ALA A 68 19.00 6.89 26.50
C ALA A 68 18.83 5.93 27.69
N GLY A 69 18.35 6.39 28.85
CA GLY A 69 18.27 5.59 30.06
C GLY A 69 17.29 4.42 29.96
N ASN A 70 16.12 4.67 29.36
CA ASN A 70 15.02 3.72 29.23
C ASN A 70 14.23 3.99 27.95
N TRP A 71 13.23 3.16 27.65
CA TRP A 71 12.44 3.26 26.41
C TRP A 71 11.62 4.56 26.30
N THR A 72 11.16 5.13 27.40
CA THR A 72 10.43 6.41 27.43
C THR A 72 11.35 7.57 27.01
N GLU A 73 12.57 7.61 27.54
CA GLU A 73 13.57 8.61 27.14
C GLU A 73 14.06 8.38 25.69
N VAL A 74 14.19 7.11 25.25
CA VAL A 74 14.48 6.77 23.85
C VAL A 74 13.38 7.30 22.93
N ALA A 75 12.10 7.14 23.30
CA ALA A 75 10.98 7.66 22.50
C ALA A 75 11.02 9.19 22.38
N LYS A 76 11.32 9.90 23.47
CA LYS A 76 11.47 11.35 23.44
C LYS A 76 12.60 11.78 22.50
N ALA A 77 13.76 11.18 22.63
CA ALA A 77 14.90 11.45 21.75
C ALA A 77 14.58 11.11 20.28
N GLN A 78 13.91 9.97 20.02
CA GLN A 78 13.45 9.58 18.70
C GLN A 78 12.50 10.64 18.11
N GLY A 79 11.52 11.12 18.88
CA GLY A 79 10.58 12.15 18.43
C GLY A 79 11.29 13.42 17.98
N PHE A 80 12.29 13.87 18.75
CA PHE A 80 13.11 15.03 18.40
C PHE A 80 13.92 14.81 17.13
N VAL A 81 14.62 13.66 17.01
CA VAL A 81 15.47 13.31 15.85
C VAL A 81 14.62 13.17 14.60
N VAL A 82 13.51 12.45 14.67
CA VAL A 82 12.64 12.24 13.50
C VAL A 82 11.98 13.55 13.07
N ALA A 83 11.56 14.39 14.00
CA ALA A 83 11.01 15.70 13.68
C ALA A 83 12.06 16.63 13.02
N SER A 84 13.33 16.59 13.46
CA SER A 84 14.38 17.39 12.85
C SER A 84 14.66 17.04 11.40
N GLU A 85 14.31 15.84 10.98
CA GLU A 85 14.56 15.31 9.62
C GLU A 85 13.28 15.21 8.75
N ARG A 86 12.10 15.06 9.39
CA ARG A 86 10.87 14.65 8.69
C ARG A 86 9.62 15.41 9.09
N MET A 87 9.74 16.58 9.75
CA MET A 87 8.60 17.30 10.34
C MET A 87 7.48 17.59 9.33
N TRP A 88 7.85 18.04 8.12
CA TRP A 88 6.86 18.29 7.05
C TRP A 88 6.06 17.02 6.70
N GLN A 89 6.74 15.89 6.50
CA GLN A 89 6.10 14.62 6.17
C GLN A 89 5.14 14.18 7.29
N MET A 90 5.57 14.28 8.54
CA MET A 90 4.76 13.96 9.72
C MET A 90 3.49 14.82 9.75
N ASP A 91 3.64 16.11 9.61
CA ASP A 91 2.52 17.08 9.67
C ASP A 91 1.55 16.90 8.49
N LEU A 92 2.07 16.61 7.29
CA LEU A 92 1.24 16.33 6.12
C LEU A 92 0.38 15.07 6.30
N ILE A 93 0.95 13.99 6.87
CA ILE A 93 0.23 12.73 7.11
C ILE A 93 -0.88 12.93 8.14
N ARG A 94 -0.59 13.55 9.30
CA ARG A 94 -1.62 13.77 10.34
C ARG A 94 -2.74 14.69 9.86
N ARG A 95 -2.41 15.73 9.06
CA ARG A 95 -3.41 16.64 8.49
C ARG A 95 -4.30 15.95 7.47
N LYS A 96 -3.72 15.12 6.59
CA LYS A 96 -4.47 14.32 5.65
C LYS A 96 -5.42 13.36 6.38
N ALA A 97 -4.91 12.61 7.34
CA ALA A 97 -5.69 11.64 8.10
C ALA A 97 -6.78 12.31 8.95
N GLY A 98 -6.50 13.47 9.53
CA GLY A 98 -7.41 14.24 10.37
C GLY A 98 -8.32 15.24 9.65
N GLY A 99 -8.24 15.35 8.30
CA GLY A 99 -9.11 16.23 7.51
C GLY A 99 -8.83 17.73 7.71
N ARG A 100 -7.56 18.15 7.61
CA ARG A 100 -7.12 19.53 7.81
C ARG A 100 -6.15 20.02 6.72
N LEU A 101 -6.20 19.41 5.51
CA LEU A 101 -5.34 19.80 4.38
C LEU A 101 -5.81 21.06 3.70
N ALA A 102 -7.12 21.31 3.62
CA ALA A 102 -7.69 22.46 2.91
C ALA A 102 -7.26 23.80 3.56
N ALA A 103 -7.01 23.81 4.86
CA ALA A 103 -6.43 24.96 5.55
C ALA A 103 -5.05 25.38 5.00
N TRP A 104 -4.31 24.45 4.37
CA TRP A 104 -3.01 24.72 3.77
C TRP A 104 -3.05 24.84 2.24
N PHE A 105 -3.86 24.02 1.58
CA PHE A 105 -3.84 23.85 0.12
C PHE A 105 -5.10 24.35 -0.59
N GLY A 106 -6.05 24.91 0.17
CA GLY A 106 -7.28 25.50 -0.38
C GLY A 106 -8.26 24.46 -0.92
N PRO A 107 -9.18 24.89 -1.83
CA PRO A 107 -10.31 24.08 -2.27
C PRO A 107 -9.93 22.73 -2.90
N LYS A 108 -8.74 22.58 -3.49
CA LYS A 108 -8.28 21.31 -4.09
C LYS A 108 -8.13 20.16 -3.09
N ALA A 109 -7.98 20.47 -1.81
CA ALA A 109 -7.87 19.46 -0.75
C ALA A 109 -9.18 19.25 0.02
N LEU A 110 -10.23 20.03 -0.28
CA LEU A 110 -11.46 20.05 0.50
C LEU A 110 -12.19 18.69 0.51
N ASP A 111 -12.25 17.99 -0.62
CA ASP A 111 -12.94 16.69 -0.69
C ASP A 111 -12.29 15.63 0.21
N LEU A 112 -10.95 15.66 0.36
CA LEU A 112 -10.24 14.78 1.28
C LEU A 112 -10.60 15.10 2.74
N ASP A 113 -10.67 16.39 3.07
CA ASP A 113 -11.02 16.84 4.41
C ASP A 113 -12.49 16.54 4.73
N ILE A 114 -13.42 16.74 3.80
CA ILE A 114 -14.83 16.39 3.96
C ILE A 114 -14.97 14.90 4.32
N ARG A 115 -14.24 14.00 3.63
CA ARG A 115 -14.27 12.57 3.93
C ARG A 115 -13.79 12.27 5.35
N ALA A 116 -12.62 12.79 5.73
CA ALA A 116 -12.04 12.55 7.04
C ALA A 116 -12.89 13.16 8.19
N GLN A 117 -13.47 14.34 7.97
CA GLN A 117 -14.35 15.01 8.94
C GLN A 117 -15.70 14.30 9.10
N ARG A 118 -16.28 13.75 8.02
CA ARG A 118 -17.48 12.90 8.11
C ARG A 118 -17.27 11.68 8.99
N GLU A 119 -16.08 11.11 8.93
CA GLU A 119 -15.67 9.94 9.70
C GLU A 119 -15.22 10.28 11.13
N ASP A 120 -15.13 11.56 11.48
CA ASP A 120 -14.75 12.05 12.80
C ASP A 120 -13.39 11.53 13.29
N ARG A 121 -12.47 11.32 12.34
CA ARG A 121 -11.20 10.62 12.57
C ARG A 121 -10.37 11.20 13.69
N ALA A 122 -10.28 12.53 13.79
CA ALA A 122 -9.49 13.21 14.81
C ALA A 122 -10.01 12.95 16.22
N ASN A 123 -11.33 13.02 16.45
CA ASN A 123 -11.92 12.78 17.77
C ASN A 123 -11.82 11.28 18.15
N ILE A 124 -12.02 10.38 17.20
CA ILE A 124 -11.86 8.92 17.43
C ILE A 124 -10.41 8.60 17.82
N MET A 125 -9.41 9.21 17.18
CA MET A 125 -8.01 9.00 17.54
C MET A 125 -7.67 9.60 18.90
N LYS A 126 -8.26 10.73 19.26
CA LYS A 126 -8.13 11.32 20.60
C LYS A 126 -8.71 10.41 21.68
N GLU A 127 -9.87 9.81 21.42
CA GLU A 127 -10.45 8.83 22.34
C GLU A 127 -9.59 7.56 22.40
N SER A 128 -9.13 7.04 21.25
CA SER A 128 -8.25 5.88 21.19
C SER A 128 -6.94 6.08 21.94
N ALA A 129 -6.35 7.27 21.90
CA ALA A 129 -5.15 7.62 22.68
C ALA A 129 -5.38 7.51 24.19
N ARG A 130 -6.57 7.89 24.67
CA ARG A 130 -6.95 7.75 26.10
C ARG A 130 -7.13 6.28 26.51
N LEU A 131 -7.51 5.42 25.56
CA LEU A 131 -7.72 3.98 25.79
C LEU A 131 -6.43 3.16 25.67
N LEU A 132 -5.31 3.74 25.27
CA LEU A 132 -4.02 3.04 25.26
C LEU A 132 -3.65 2.55 26.67
N PRO A 133 -3.00 1.36 26.78
CA PRO A 133 -2.40 0.94 28.03
C PRO A 133 -1.46 2.03 28.59
N PRO A 134 -1.38 2.23 29.92
CA PRO A 134 -0.61 3.34 30.51
C PRO A 134 0.83 3.45 29.99
N GLU A 135 1.56 2.33 29.89
CA GLU A 135 2.94 2.30 29.39
C GLU A 135 3.04 2.71 27.91
N HIS A 136 2.08 2.27 27.06
CA HIS A 136 2.05 2.66 25.66
C HIS A 136 1.69 4.15 25.49
N ARG A 137 0.79 4.65 26.32
CA ARG A 137 0.44 6.07 26.31
C ARG A 137 1.63 6.93 26.73
N GLU A 138 2.33 6.56 27.80
CA GLU A 138 3.54 7.25 28.23
C GLU A 138 4.62 7.26 27.14
N PHE A 139 4.83 6.12 26.47
CA PHE A 139 5.76 6.00 25.35
C PHE A 139 5.39 6.91 24.18
N CYS A 140 4.10 7.01 23.85
CA CYS A 140 3.55 7.87 22.82
C CYS A 140 3.68 9.37 23.17
N GLU A 141 3.30 9.74 24.40
CA GLU A 141 3.38 11.12 24.90
C GLU A 141 4.83 11.59 24.97
N SER A 142 5.76 10.72 25.36
CA SER A 142 7.19 11.05 25.40
C SER A 142 7.74 11.31 23.99
N TYR A 143 7.34 10.54 22.98
CA TYR A 143 7.67 10.85 21.60
C TYR A 143 7.15 12.23 21.19
N ALA A 144 5.90 12.53 21.52
CA ALA A 144 5.29 13.85 21.27
C ALA A 144 6.06 15.00 21.95
N LEU A 145 6.51 14.81 23.19
CA LEU A 145 7.35 15.79 23.88
C LEU A 145 8.65 16.08 23.11
N GLY A 146 9.29 15.05 22.57
CA GLY A 146 10.49 15.21 21.75
C GLY A 146 10.23 16.00 20.46
N VAL A 147 9.15 15.69 19.75
CA VAL A 147 8.72 16.43 18.56
C VAL A 147 8.48 17.90 18.91
N ASN A 148 7.74 18.17 19.98
CA ASN A 148 7.40 19.53 20.41
C ASN A 148 8.63 20.32 20.85
N GLN A 149 9.58 19.66 21.51
CA GLN A 149 10.85 20.27 21.87
C GLN A 149 11.62 20.74 20.63
N PHE A 150 11.65 19.96 19.55
CA PHE A 150 12.25 20.38 18.27
C PHE A 150 11.50 21.58 17.67
N ILE A 151 10.17 21.51 17.60
CA ILE A 151 9.33 22.59 17.06
C ILE A 151 9.63 23.92 17.78
N GLU A 152 9.71 23.91 19.11
CA GLU A 152 9.94 25.08 19.95
C GLU A 152 11.37 25.61 19.82
N LYS A 153 12.37 24.75 19.89
CA LYS A 153 13.79 25.17 19.97
C LYS A 153 14.40 25.58 18.63
N PHE A 154 13.80 25.14 17.51
CA PHE A 154 14.36 25.38 16.18
C PHE A 154 13.34 26.01 15.20
N PRO A 155 12.79 27.21 15.55
CA PRO A 155 11.85 27.90 14.68
C PRO A 155 12.49 28.21 13.32
N GLY A 156 11.78 27.86 12.23
CA GLY A 156 12.26 28.06 10.86
C GLY A 156 13.21 26.98 10.32
N ARG A 157 13.49 25.91 11.10
CA ARG A 157 14.28 24.73 10.67
C ARG A 157 13.42 23.47 10.51
N TRP A 158 12.12 23.64 10.32
CA TRP A 158 11.15 22.55 10.27
C TRP A 158 11.05 21.86 8.90
N GLY A 159 11.68 22.45 7.87
CA GLY A 159 11.62 22.05 6.46
C GLY A 159 11.35 23.26 5.57
N ILE A 160 11.93 23.26 4.36
CA ILE A 160 11.77 24.36 3.41
C ILE A 160 10.31 24.53 2.96
N GLU A 161 9.54 23.46 2.99
CA GLU A 161 8.13 23.44 2.61
C GLU A 161 7.29 24.37 3.46
N TYR A 162 7.61 24.50 4.75
CA TYR A 162 6.96 25.47 5.63
C TYR A 162 7.25 26.91 5.20
N THR A 163 8.48 27.19 4.77
CA THR A 163 8.85 28.49 4.23
C THR A 163 8.11 28.81 2.93
N ILE A 164 8.04 27.83 2.02
CA ILE A 164 7.34 27.97 0.73
C ILE A 164 5.84 28.18 0.91
N THR A 165 5.21 27.49 1.87
CA THR A 165 3.77 27.55 2.09
C THR A 165 3.35 28.68 3.05
N GLY A 166 4.32 29.26 3.76
CA GLY A 166 4.05 30.27 4.81
C GLY A 166 3.39 29.65 6.06
N GLN A 167 3.50 28.33 6.23
CA GLN A 167 2.88 27.62 7.34
C GLN A 167 3.84 27.42 8.53
N ARG A 168 3.30 26.91 9.63
CA ARG A 168 4.06 26.53 10.82
C ARG A 168 3.52 25.21 11.35
N PRO A 169 4.38 24.32 11.91
CA PRO A 169 3.90 23.11 12.56
C PRO A 169 3.13 23.47 13.84
N GLU A 170 2.05 22.75 14.07
CA GLU A 170 1.33 22.75 15.34
C GLU A 170 1.97 21.75 16.31
N PRO A 171 1.75 21.88 17.63
CA PRO A 171 2.19 20.87 18.58
C PRO A 171 1.73 19.47 18.20
N TRP A 172 2.56 18.48 18.48
CA TRP A 172 2.29 17.07 18.27
C TRP A 172 1.69 16.46 19.53
N HIS A 173 0.69 15.62 19.36
CA HIS A 173 0.02 14.90 20.44
C HIS A 173 0.00 13.39 20.14
N CYS A 174 -0.31 12.56 21.13
CA CYS A 174 -0.38 11.10 20.93
C CYS A 174 -1.45 10.70 19.90
N GLU A 175 -2.57 11.41 19.82
CA GLU A 175 -3.56 11.20 18.78
C GLU A 175 -3.03 11.44 17.35
N ASP A 176 -2.04 12.33 17.17
CA ASP A 176 -1.39 12.55 15.87
C ASP A 176 -0.58 11.30 15.44
N THR A 177 0.06 10.64 16.40
CA THR A 177 0.70 9.33 16.19
C THR A 177 -0.32 8.27 15.74
N LEU A 178 -1.49 8.24 16.36
CA LEU A 178 -2.55 7.33 15.94
C LEU A 178 -3.14 7.70 14.56
N LEU A 179 -3.18 8.98 14.18
CA LEU A 179 -3.53 9.40 12.82
C LEU A 179 -2.53 8.89 11.78
N VAL A 180 -1.24 8.79 12.11
CA VAL A 180 -0.23 8.16 11.23
C VAL A 180 -0.54 6.67 11.03
N ILE A 181 -0.87 5.95 12.11
CA ILE A 181 -1.28 4.52 12.02
C ILE A 181 -2.59 4.38 11.22
N LEU A 182 -3.56 5.26 11.43
CA LEU A 182 -4.82 5.29 10.68
C LEU A 182 -4.59 5.48 9.18
N SER A 183 -3.67 6.37 8.79
CA SER A 183 -3.29 6.57 7.38
C SER A 183 -2.68 5.30 6.77
N MET A 184 -1.89 4.56 7.53
CA MET A 184 -1.36 3.27 7.09
C MET A 184 -2.47 2.21 7.00
N ALA A 185 -3.39 2.16 7.96
CA ALA A 185 -4.54 1.27 7.92
C ALA A 185 -5.42 1.55 6.69
N GLU A 186 -5.64 2.82 6.34
CA GLU A 186 -6.36 3.20 5.11
C GLU A 186 -5.65 2.71 3.84
N THR A 187 -4.31 2.80 3.80
CA THR A 187 -3.50 2.31 2.67
C THR A 187 -3.58 0.78 2.52
N LEU A 188 -3.70 0.05 3.63
CA LEU A 188 -3.63 -1.41 3.67
C LEU A 188 -5.00 -2.09 3.78
N SER A 189 -6.10 -1.34 3.90
CA SER A 189 -7.47 -1.88 3.95
C SER A 189 -8.11 -1.95 2.57
N SER A 190 -9.12 -2.80 2.44
CA SER A 190 -10.03 -2.78 1.30
C SER A 190 -10.88 -1.51 1.34
N SER A 191 -11.29 -1.01 0.19
CA SER A 191 -12.19 0.14 0.09
C SER A 191 -13.64 -0.32 0.03
N SER A 192 -14.51 0.28 0.83
CA SER A 192 -15.96 0.09 0.77
C SER A 192 -16.58 0.49 -0.60
N GLU A 193 -15.89 1.29 -1.40
CA GLU A 193 -16.30 1.58 -2.79
C GLU A 193 -16.31 0.32 -3.67
N ASN A 194 -15.47 -0.67 -3.35
CA ASN A 194 -15.46 -1.95 -4.06
C ASN A 194 -16.75 -2.74 -3.84
N GLU A 195 -17.38 -2.63 -2.68
CA GLU A 195 -18.65 -3.30 -2.39
C GLU A 195 -19.78 -2.78 -3.29
N LEU A 196 -19.88 -1.47 -3.49
CA LEU A 196 -20.87 -0.85 -4.39
C LEU A 196 -20.66 -1.33 -5.82
N THR A 197 -19.42 -1.40 -6.28
CA THR A 197 -19.08 -1.90 -7.62
C THR A 197 -19.45 -3.38 -7.77
N GLN A 198 -19.12 -4.21 -6.77
CA GLN A 198 -19.51 -5.62 -6.77
C GLN A 198 -21.04 -5.79 -6.75
N ALA A 199 -21.75 -4.99 -5.95
CA ALA A 199 -23.21 -5.05 -5.87
C ALA A 199 -23.89 -4.75 -7.21
N LYS A 200 -23.35 -3.81 -8.00
CA LYS A 200 -23.85 -3.51 -9.35
C LYS A 200 -23.69 -4.69 -10.30
N TRP A 201 -22.50 -5.30 -10.32
CA TRP A 201 -22.25 -6.46 -11.16
C TRP A 201 -23.08 -7.68 -10.78
N ARG A 202 -23.21 -7.97 -9.48
CA ARG A 202 -24.00 -9.11 -8.98
C ARG A 202 -25.49 -9.02 -9.30
N LYS A 203 -26.01 -7.82 -9.54
CA LYS A 203 -27.41 -7.65 -9.97
C LYS A 203 -27.67 -8.13 -11.38
N VAL A 204 -26.67 -8.07 -12.26
CA VAL A 204 -26.81 -8.39 -13.69
C VAL A 204 -26.21 -9.75 -14.07
N LEU A 205 -25.29 -10.27 -13.24
CA LEU A 205 -24.64 -11.55 -13.51
C LEU A 205 -25.52 -12.73 -13.09
N PRO A 206 -25.72 -13.74 -13.96
CA PRO A 206 -26.26 -15.02 -13.54
C PRO A 206 -25.40 -15.70 -12.49
N PRO A 207 -25.96 -16.61 -11.65
CA PRO A 207 -25.23 -17.24 -10.56
C PRO A 207 -23.93 -17.96 -10.97
N ALA A 208 -23.90 -18.57 -12.17
CA ALA A 208 -22.70 -19.23 -12.69
C ALA A 208 -21.54 -18.24 -12.90
N TRP A 209 -21.83 -17.06 -13.47
CA TRP A 209 -20.85 -15.99 -13.65
C TRP A 209 -20.48 -15.32 -12.34
N GLU A 210 -21.43 -15.10 -11.44
CA GLU A 210 -21.15 -14.57 -10.12
C GLU A 210 -20.17 -15.48 -9.37
N ASN A 211 -20.44 -16.79 -9.35
CA ASN A 211 -19.57 -17.75 -8.71
C ASN A 211 -18.18 -17.82 -9.37
N PHE A 212 -18.08 -17.73 -10.67
CA PHE A 212 -16.81 -17.74 -11.40
C PHE A 212 -15.98 -16.48 -11.08
N ILE A 213 -16.61 -15.31 -11.13
CA ILE A 213 -15.94 -14.02 -10.98
C ILE A 213 -15.54 -13.73 -9.52
N TYR A 214 -16.41 -14.05 -8.56
CA TYR A 214 -16.26 -13.63 -7.17
C TYR A 214 -15.93 -14.76 -6.20
N THR A 215 -15.65 -15.97 -6.68
CA THR A 215 -15.20 -17.04 -5.79
C THR A 215 -13.86 -16.72 -5.14
N MET A 216 -13.76 -17.05 -3.85
CA MET A 216 -12.48 -17.02 -3.13
C MET A 216 -11.84 -18.42 -3.08
N GLU A 217 -12.61 -19.46 -3.35
CA GLU A 217 -12.11 -20.83 -3.43
C GLU A 217 -11.58 -21.11 -4.83
N HIS A 218 -10.30 -20.86 -5.01
CA HIS A 218 -9.64 -20.89 -6.29
C HIS A 218 -8.47 -21.88 -6.25
N PRO A 219 -8.20 -22.67 -7.28
CA PRO A 219 -7.03 -23.55 -7.32
C PRO A 219 -5.69 -22.85 -7.05
N TRP A 220 -5.60 -21.53 -7.37
CA TRP A 220 -4.43 -20.69 -7.17
C TRP A 220 -4.46 -19.91 -5.84
N ASN A 221 -5.41 -20.15 -5.00
CA ASN A 221 -5.56 -19.50 -3.73
C ASN A 221 -5.58 -20.54 -2.61
N LYS A 222 -4.60 -21.45 -2.66
CA LYS A 222 -4.45 -22.51 -1.68
C LYS A 222 -4.10 -21.90 -0.33
N PRO A 223 -4.90 -22.15 0.73
CA PRO A 223 -4.52 -21.70 2.06
C PRO A 223 -3.31 -22.48 2.57
N TYR A 224 -2.38 -21.76 3.18
CA TYR A 224 -1.18 -22.37 3.78
C TYR A 224 -1.53 -23.27 4.98
N PHE A 225 -2.48 -22.80 5.82
CA PHE A 225 -3.01 -23.58 6.94
C PHE A 225 -4.39 -24.16 6.61
N ASN A 226 -4.71 -25.30 7.20
CA ASN A 226 -6.03 -25.95 7.05
C ASN A 226 -6.39 -26.28 5.61
N GLU A 227 -5.54 -27.05 4.94
CA GLU A 227 -5.79 -27.55 3.59
C GLU A 227 -7.14 -28.28 3.52
N ARG A 228 -8.14 -27.61 2.97
CA ARG A 228 -9.36 -28.29 2.50
C ARG A 228 -9.18 -28.69 1.04
N GLU A 229 -9.91 -29.72 0.61
CA GLU A 229 -9.97 -30.08 -0.79
C GLU A 229 -10.23 -28.84 -1.66
N ARG A 230 -9.39 -28.65 -2.66
CA ARG A 230 -9.56 -27.55 -3.63
C ARG A 230 -10.83 -27.79 -4.41
N LYS A 231 -11.81 -26.93 -4.28
CA LYS A 231 -12.93 -26.94 -5.23
C LYS A 231 -12.43 -26.41 -6.58
N PRO A 232 -12.57 -27.17 -7.67
CA PRO A 232 -12.21 -26.67 -9.00
C PRO A 232 -13.05 -25.43 -9.30
N LEU A 233 -12.43 -24.44 -9.94
CA LEU A 233 -13.17 -23.29 -10.43
C LEU A 233 -14.14 -23.75 -11.53
N VAL A 234 -15.42 -23.53 -11.32
CA VAL A 234 -16.45 -23.86 -12.30
C VAL A 234 -16.54 -22.76 -13.34
N ILE A 235 -16.08 -23.06 -14.55
CA ILE A 235 -16.18 -22.14 -15.69
C ILE A 235 -17.61 -22.24 -16.25
N PRO A 236 -18.32 -21.11 -16.45
CA PRO A 236 -19.66 -21.10 -17.06
C PRO A 236 -19.67 -21.86 -18.39
N SER A 237 -20.72 -22.63 -18.64
CA SER A 237 -20.81 -23.47 -19.84
C SER A 237 -22.26 -23.73 -20.23
N GLY A 238 -22.51 -24.25 -21.43
CA GLY A 238 -23.87 -24.50 -21.91
C GLY A 238 -24.71 -23.25 -22.03
N ALA A 239 -25.86 -23.23 -21.37
CA ALA A 239 -26.78 -22.08 -21.37
C ALA A 239 -26.22 -20.82 -20.65
N ASP A 240 -25.23 -20.99 -19.77
CA ASP A 240 -24.57 -19.88 -19.06
C ASP A 240 -23.41 -19.28 -19.88
N ALA A 241 -22.96 -19.92 -20.95
CA ALA A 241 -21.91 -19.38 -21.83
C ALA A 241 -22.44 -18.18 -22.63
N LEU A 242 -21.58 -17.19 -22.89
CA LEU A 242 -21.94 -16.06 -23.73
C LEU A 242 -22.09 -16.51 -25.21
N PRO A 243 -22.97 -15.84 -25.98
CA PRO A 243 -23.12 -16.13 -27.40
C PRO A 243 -21.79 -16.07 -28.15
N ALA A 244 -21.60 -17.00 -29.08
CA ALA A 244 -20.39 -17.04 -29.90
C ALA A 244 -20.17 -15.72 -30.66
N LYS A 245 -18.92 -15.25 -30.65
CA LYS A 245 -18.50 -14.04 -31.37
C LYS A 245 -17.09 -14.20 -31.88
N ALA A 246 -16.90 -13.99 -33.16
CA ALA A 246 -15.57 -13.91 -33.75
C ALA A 246 -14.80 -12.71 -33.17
N ILE A 247 -13.50 -12.88 -33.01
CA ILE A 247 -12.60 -11.83 -32.55
C ILE A 247 -11.48 -11.67 -33.57
N SER A 248 -11.06 -10.42 -33.82
CA SER A 248 -9.98 -10.11 -34.75
C SER A 248 -8.99 -9.11 -34.14
N ALA A 249 -7.78 -9.05 -34.66
CA ALA A 249 -6.78 -8.10 -34.27
C ALA A 249 -7.27 -6.64 -34.41
N GLN A 250 -8.07 -6.33 -35.42
CA GLN A 250 -8.65 -5.03 -35.65
C GLN A 250 -9.65 -4.63 -34.54
N GLU A 251 -10.39 -5.57 -33.97
CA GLU A 251 -11.29 -5.33 -32.85
C GLU A 251 -10.52 -4.92 -31.57
N PHE A 252 -9.34 -5.49 -31.35
CA PHE A 252 -8.46 -5.04 -30.25
C PHE A 252 -8.00 -3.61 -30.43
N ALA A 253 -7.63 -3.19 -31.63
CA ALA A 253 -7.17 -1.85 -31.93
C ALA A 253 -8.25 -0.77 -31.69
N SER A 254 -9.50 -1.09 -31.98
CA SER A 254 -10.65 -0.14 -31.86
C SER A 254 -11.14 0.05 -30.42
N ARG A 255 -10.86 -0.85 -29.49
CA ARG A 255 -11.32 -0.74 -28.11
C ARG A 255 -10.38 0.17 -27.32
N PRO A 256 -10.90 1.13 -26.52
CA PRO A 256 -10.06 1.99 -25.69
C PRO A 256 -9.12 1.18 -24.79
N ALA A 257 -7.94 1.72 -24.50
CA ALA A 257 -7.03 1.13 -23.55
C ALA A 257 -7.75 0.96 -22.20
N MET A 258 -7.80 -0.24 -21.71
CA MET A 258 -8.33 -0.48 -20.36
C MET A 258 -7.21 -0.17 -19.37
N ASN A 259 -7.54 0.60 -18.35
CA ASN A 259 -6.64 0.83 -17.23
C ASN A 259 -6.68 -0.42 -16.35
N THR A 260 -6.11 -1.52 -16.87
CA THR A 260 -6.05 -2.84 -16.21
C THR A 260 -4.79 -2.99 -15.36
N GLU A 261 -4.22 -1.90 -14.90
CA GLU A 261 -3.08 -2.00 -14.00
C GLU A 261 -3.47 -2.85 -12.78
N PRO A 262 -2.82 -3.99 -12.56
CA PRO A 262 -3.09 -4.80 -11.39
C PRO A 262 -2.79 -3.97 -10.15
N TYR A 263 -3.81 -3.68 -9.36
CA TYR A 263 -3.74 -2.87 -8.15
C TYR A 263 -2.89 -3.49 -7.03
N ALA A 264 -2.50 -4.73 -7.20
CA ALA A 264 -1.96 -5.52 -6.14
C ALA A 264 -0.44 -5.48 -6.11
N ILE A 265 0.10 -4.47 -5.46
CA ILE A 265 1.45 -4.57 -4.98
C ILE A 265 1.36 -4.79 -3.48
N GLY A 266 1.64 -6.01 -3.06
CA GLY A 266 1.68 -6.38 -1.65
C GLY A 266 3.08 -6.24 -1.09
N SER A 267 3.47 -7.15 -0.21
CA SER A 267 4.79 -7.21 0.40
C SER A 267 5.33 -8.62 0.28
N ASN A 268 6.65 -8.82 0.36
CA ASN A 268 7.23 -10.14 0.54
C ASN A 268 7.92 -10.23 1.89
N SER A 269 7.90 -11.41 2.46
CA SER A 269 8.76 -11.79 3.59
C SER A 269 9.05 -13.27 3.53
N TRP A 270 10.27 -13.65 3.84
CA TRP A 270 10.63 -15.06 4.01
C TRP A 270 11.73 -15.23 5.06
N ALA A 271 11.66 -16.34 5.74
CA ALA A 271 12.68 -16.81 6.66
C ALA A 271 13.32 -18.07 6.09
N TRP A 272 14.63 -18.19 6.22
CA TRP A 272 15.39 -19.38 5.86
C TRP A 272 16.48 -19.64 6.88
N HIS A 273 16.55 -20.89 7.36
CA HIS A 273 17.61 -21.38 8.23
C HIS A 273 18.25 -22.64 7.62
N GLY A 274 19.57 -22.73 7.68
CA GLY A 274 20.32 -23.86 7.19
C GLY A 274 21.83 -23.72 7.46
N PRO A 275 22.67 -24.59 6.85
CA PRO A 275 24.09 -24.62 7.12
C PRO A 275 24.85 -23.32 6.93
N ALA A 276 24.43 -22.48 5.98
CA ALA A 276 25.09 -21.20 5.67
C ALA A 276 24.62 -20.02 6.51
N GLY A 277 23.55 -20.14 7.29
CA GLY A 277 23.08 -19.03 8.11
C GLY A 277 21.59 -19.06 8.44
N SER A 278 21.15 -17.96 9.00
CA SER A 278 19.73 -17.72 9.37
C SER A 278 19.36 -16.32 8.89
N TYR A 279 18.46 -16.27 7.91
CA TYR A 279 18.09 -15.03 7.24
C TYR A 279 16.59 -14.78 7.32
N LEU A 280 16.21 -13.55 7.65
CA LEU A 280 14.85 -13.07 7.55
C LEU A 280 14.81 -11.87 6.60
N ALA A 281 14.16 -12.05 5.45
CA ALA A 281 14.01 -11.03 4.44
C ALA A 281 12.63 -10.36 4.51
N ASN A 282 12.57 -9.08 4.17
CA ASN A 282 11.32 -8.32 4.03
C ASN A 282 11.49 -7.19 3.02
N ASP A 283 10.52 -7.04 2.14
CA ASP A 283 10.38 -5.93 1.22
C ASP A 283 8.91 -5.49 1.12
N PRO A 284 8.47 -4.57 2.00
CA PRO A 284 7.13 -4.00 1.94
C PRO A 284 6.97 -3.15 0.68
N HIS A 285 5.94 -3.45 -0.12
CA HIS A 285 5.64 -2.69 -1.34
C HIS A 285 4.60 -1.63 -1.01
N LEU A 286 5.03 -0.38 -1.01
CA LEU A 286 4.23 0.78 -0.67
C LEU A 286 4.46 1.90 -1.70
N GLY A 287 3.70 2.99 -1.56
CA GLY A 287 3.91 4.18 -2.35
C GLY A 287 5.33 4.73 -2.19
N GLN A 288 5.97 5.04 -3.31
CA GLN A 288 7.34 5.56 -3.35
C GLN A 288 7.31 7.06 -3.57
N SER A 289 7.98 7.81 -2.70
CA SER A 289 8.06 9.27 -2.74
C SER A 289 9.39 9.75 -2.17
N THR A 290 9.66 11.03 -2.31
CA THR A 290 10.78 11.72 -1.66
C THR A 290 10.24 12.82 -0.75
N PRO A 291 10.46 12.76 0.56
CA PRO A 291 11.15 11.70 1.29
C PRO A 291 10.36 10.38 1.30
N GLN A 292 11.09 9.28 1.50
CA GLN A 292 10.49 7.95 1.57
C GLN A 292 9.62 7.77 2.82
N ILE A 293 8.78 6.71 2.81
CA ILE A 293 7.84 6.43 3.91
C ILE A 293 8.54 6.00 5.21
N TRP A 294 9.67 5.31 5.10
CA TRP A 294 10.41 4.79 6.24
C TRP A 294 11.49 5.74 6.74
N TYR A 295 11.80 5.63 8.02
CA TYR A 295 12.96 6.23 8.65
C TYR A 295 13.76 5.14 9.37
N ALA A 296 14.99 4.87 8.93
CA ALA A 296 15.85 3.87 9.56
C ALA A 296 16.48 4.44 10.83
N LEU A 297 16.62 3.59 11.84
CA LEU A 297 17.19 4.01 13.12
C LEU A 297 17.64 2.81 13.98
N ARG A 298 18.49 3.11 14.94
CA ARG A 298 18.95 2.19 15.99
C ARG A 298 18.61 2.81 17.34
N LEU A 299 17.76 2.15 18.11
CA LEU A 299 17.33 2.54 19.44
C LEU A 299 18.02 1.68 20.47
N LYS A 300 18.55 2.28 21.54
CA LYS A 300 19.29 1.58 22.58
C LYS A 300 19.01 2.19 23.96
N THR A 301 18.82 1.34 24.96
CA THR A 301 18.79 1.76 26.36
C THR A 301 20.18 1.58 27.01
N LYS A 302 20.43 2.30 28.09
CA LYS A 302 21.66 2.11 28.90
C LYS A 302 21.72 0.73 29.57
N THR A 303 20.59 0.01 29.64
CA THR A 303 20.50 -1.37 30.12
C THR A 303 20.79 -2.43 29.04
N ASN A 304 21.33 -2.02 27.88
CA ASN A 304 21.65 -2.84 26.73
C ASN A 304 20.46 -3.52 26.01
N GLU A 305 19.23 -3.08 26.25
CA GLU A 305 18.14 -3.39 25.34
C GLU A 305 18.29 -2.53 24.08
N TRP A 306 17.99 -3.09 22.92
CA TRP A 306 18.06 -2.35 21.67
C TRP A 306 17.08 -2.89 20.64
N ALA A 307 16.68 -2.03 19.72
CA ALA A 307 15.98 -2.41 18.49
C ALA A 307 16.56 -1.61 17.32
N THR A 308 16.74 -2.27 16.19
CA THR A 308 17.22 -1.66 14.95
C THR A 308 16.29 -2.01 13.81
N GLY A 309 16.07 -1.06 12.90
CA GLY A 309 15.18 -1.26 11.78
C GLY A 309 14.56 0.04 11.28
N VAL A 310 13.31 -0.03 10.83
CA VAL A 310 12.61 1.12 10.26
C VAL A 310 11.35 1.47 11.06
N ALA A 311 11.06 2.77 11.13
CA ALA A 311 9.86 3.34 11.71
C ALA A 311 9.12 4.19 10.68
N LEU A 312 7.84 4.46 10.92
CA LEU A 312 7.12 5.53 10.23
C LEU A 312 7.40 6.86 10.93
N PRO A 313 7.74 7.94 10.20
CA PRO A 313 7.81 9.26 10.79
C PRO A 313 6.49 9.64 11.47
N GLY A 314 6.56 9.93 12.77
CA GLY A 314 5.41 10.18 13.62
C GLY A 314 5.03 9.00 14.53
N LEU A 315 5.74 7.87 14.46
CA LEU A 315 5.49 6.68 15.27
C LEU A 315 6.73 6.31 16.09
N PRO A 316 6.63 6.18 17.44
CA PRO A 316 7.74 5.74 18.27
C PRO A 316 8.05 4.23 18.10
N GLY A 317 9.32 3.87 18.30
CA GLY A 317 9.83 2.50 18.19
C GLY A 317 10.13 2.08 16.76
N VAL A 318 10.51 0.81 16.59
CA VAL A 318 10.82 0.14 15.32
C VAL A 318 9.65 -0.74 14.93
N ILE A 319 9.19 -0.62 13.67
CA ILE A 319 8.07 -1.40 13.12
C ILE A 319 8.56 -2.70 12.49
N LEU A 320 9.56 -2.61 11.59
CA LEU A 320 10.21 -3.75 10.96
C LEU A 320 11.66 -3.78 11.43
N GLY A 321 12.08 -4.86 12.06
CA GLY A 321 13.39 -4.81 12.67
C GLY A 321 13.87 -6.08 13.32
N MET A 322 14.89 -5.88 14.12
CA MET A 322 15.46 -6.89 14.99
C MET A 322 15.89 -6.30 16.33
N ASN A 323 15.98 -7.16 17.33
CA ASN A 323 16.51 -6.87 18.65
C ASN A 323 17.55 -7.95 19.07
N PRO A 324 18.05 -7.97 20.31
CA PRO A 324 18.99 -9.01 20.75
C PRO A 324 18.51 -10.45 20.54
N SER A 325 17.21 -10.70 20.55
CA SER A 325 16.63 -12.05 20.58
C SER A 325 16.00 -12.48 19.27
N LEU A 326 15.32 -11.56 18.58
CA LEU A 326 14.43 -11.83 17.47
C LEU A 326 14.65 -10.85 16.32
N ALA A 327 14.29 -11.29 15.10
CA ALA A 327 13.96 -10.40 13.99
C ALA A 327 12.51 -10.64 13.59
N TRP A 328 11.83 -9.58 13.09
CA TRP A 328 10.45 -9.66 12.65
C TRP A 328 10.23 -8.88 11.35
N ALA A 329 9.29 -9.37 10.56
CA ALA A 329 8.95 -8.86 9.24
C ALA A 329 7.45 -8.92 9.01
N PHE A 330 6.90 -7.99 8.22
CA PHE A 330 5.46 -7.87 8.00
C PHE A 330 5.10 -7.99 6.53
N THR A 331 3.97 -8.67 6.27
CA THR A 331 3.23 -8.55 5.01
C THR A 331 1.74 -8.35 5.32
N ASN A 332 1.05 -7.53 4.52
CA ASN A 332 -0.36 -7.27 4.75
C ASN A 332 -1.20 -8.55 4.62
N VAL A 333 -2.12 -8.76 5.58
CA VAL A 333 -3.09 -9.87 5.53
C VAL A 333 -4.18 -9.58 4.48
N GLY A 334 -4.53 -8.32 4.26
CA GLY A 334 -5.62 -7.95 3.36
C GLY A 334 -7.00 -8.30 3.93
N GLU A 335 -7.15 -8.25 5.25
CA GLU A 335 -8.41 -8.53 5.92
C GLU A 335 -9.48 -7.51 5.56
N ASP A 336 -10.69 -8.01 5.31
CA ASP A 336 -11.86 -7.19 5.06
C ASP A 336 -12.47 -6.75 6.39
N VAL A 337 -12.26 -5.49 6.73
CA VAL A 337 -12.68 -4.84 7.97
C VAL A 337 -13.38 -3.50 7.70
N ASP A 338 -14.02 -3.38 6.53
CA ASP A 338 -14.67 -2.15 6.05
C ASP A 338 -15.96 -2.52 5.32
N ASP A 339 -17.12 -2.32 5.95
CA ASP A 339 -18.42 -2.67 5.42
C ASP A 339 -19.35 -1.46 5.28
N LEU A 340 -20.14 -1.45 4.21
CA LEU A 340 -21.27 -0.54 4.01
C LEU A 340 -22.57 -1.22 4.44
N LEU A 341 -23.29 -0.53 5.30
CA LEU A 341 -24.62 -0.95 5.76
C LEU A 341 -25.70 -0.03 5.18
N GLU A 342 -26.59 -0.56 4.35
CA GLU A 342 -27.71 0.19 3.77
C GLU A 342 -28.71 0.52 4.86
N GLU A 343 -28.84 1.81 5.17
CA GLU A 343 -29.72 2.32 6.21
C GLU A 343 -31.09 2.68 5.65
N GLU A 344 -32.13 2.29 6.33
CA GLU A 344 -33.45 2.76 6.07
C GLU A 344 -33.70 4.06 6.86
N ILE A 345 -33.97 5.16 6.14
CA ILE A 345 -34.14 6.51 6.70
C ILE A 345 -35.61 6.93 6.56
N ASN A 346 -36.16 7.62 7.57
CA ASN A 346 -37.49 8.17 7.52
C ASN A 346 -37.60 9.30 6.48
N ALA A 347 -38.85 9.63 6.09
CA ALA A 347 -39.11 10.61 5.03
C ALA A 347 -38.52 12.01 5.33
N GLU A 348 -38.44 12.39 6.61
CA GLU A 348 -37.86 13.67 7.06
C GLU A 348 -36.32 13.65 7.10
N GLY A 349 -35.69 12.48 6.90
CA GLY A 349 -34.23 12.33 6.93
C GLY A 349 -33.60 12.53 8.30
N THR A 350 -34.37 12.40 9.38
CA THR A 350 -33.94 12.68 10.75
C THR A 350 -33.75 11.42 11.59
N LYS A 351 -34.31 10.28 11.17
CA LYS A 351 -34.26 9.01 11.91
C LYS A 351 -33.89 7.86 11.00
N TYR A 352 -33.27 6.84 11.58
CA TYR A 352 -32.93 5.58 10.92
C TYR A 352 -33.60 4.40 11.60
N ALA A 353 -33.87 3.34 10.84
CA ALA A 353 -34.47 2.12 11.35
C ALA A 353 -33.49 1.34 12.19
N TYR A 354 -33.94 0.90 13.36
CA TYR A 354 -33.20 0.06 14.29
C TYR A 354 -34.06 -1.15 14.70
N ALA A 355 -33.48 -2.35 14.62
CA ALA A 355 -34.12 -3.57 15.13
C ALA A 355 -33.35 -4.07 16.35
N ASN A 356 -34.00 -4.16 17.47
CA ASN A 356 -33.41 -4.71 18.70
C ASN A 356 -33.94 -6.13 18.90
N GLY A 357 -33.33 -7.10 18.23
CA GLY A 357 -33.42 -8.55 18.55
C GLY A 357 -34.75 -9.24 18.76
N GLY A 358 -35.93 -8.61 18.59
CA GLY A 358 -37.15 -9.33 18.92
C GLY A 358 -38.50 -8.67 18.67
N SER A 359 -38.66 -7.39 18.58
CA SER A 359 -40.00 -6.81 18.47
C SER A 359 -40.06 -5.55 17.62
N GLY A 360 -40.16 -5.77 16.32
CA GLY A 360 -40.57 -4.69 15.41
C GLY A 360 -39.51 -3.63 15.15
N LYS A 361 -39.72 -2.89 14.08
CA LYS A 361 -38.92 -1.77 13.63
C LYS A 361 -39.09 -0.58 14.56
N GLN A 362 -37.99 -0.11 15.13
CA GLN A 362 -37.92 1.11 15.92
C GLN A 362 -37.16 2.20 15.14
N TRP A 363 -37.45 3.47 15.42
CA TRP A 363 -36.77 4.61 14.84
C TRP A 363 -35.86 5.27 15.87
N ARG A 364 -34.60 5.48 15.52
CA ARG A 364 -33.63 6.25 16.32
C ARG A 364 -33.25 7.52 15.59
N ASP A 365 -32.95 8.57 16.38
CA ASP A 365 -32.52 9.84 15.82
C ASP A 365 -31.13 9.72 15.19
N ILE A 366 -30.95 10.33 14.03
CA ILE A 366 -29.64 10.52 13.41
C ILE A 366 -28.94 11.65 14.15
N GLU A 367 -27.73 11.40 14.64
CA GLU A 367 -26.88 12.44 15.17
C GLU A 367 -26.45 13.36 14.02
N ILE A 368 -26.74 14.67 14.15
CA ILE A 368 -26.39 15.67 13.13
C ILE A 368 -25.56 16.74 13.81
N THR A 369 -24.30 16.88 13.36
CA THR A 369 -23.39 17.93 13.83
C THR A 369 -22.93 18.79 12.66
N THR A 370 -22.58 20.04 12.90
CA THR A 370 -21.98 20.90 11.87
C THR A 370 -20.51 21.11 12.19
N VAL A 371 -19.64 20.78 11.25
CA VAL A 371 -18.18 20.94 11.34
C VAL A 371 -17.78 22.05 10.37
N SER A 372 -16.97 22.99 10.84
CA SER A 372 -16.38 24.04 10.02
C SER A 372 -14.98 23.60 9.57
N ILE A 373 -14.79 23.47 8.25
CA ILE A 373 -13.51 23.12 7.63
C ILE A 373 -12.87 24.39 7.10
N GLU A 374 -11.72 24.75 7.66
CA GLU A 374 -10.93 25.90 7.20
C GLU A 374 -10.38 25.65 5.79
N VAL A 375 -10.56 26.62 4.89
CA VAL A 375 -10.12 26.54 3.49
C VAL A 375 -9.26 27.77 3.16
N LYS A 376 -7.96 27.53 2.86
CA LYS A 376 -7.05 28.64 2.52
C LYS A 376 -7.54 29.41 1.30
N GLY A 377 -7.70 30.71 1.46
CA GLY A 377 -8.15 31.60 0.38
C GLY A 377 -9.64 31.58 0.09
N ASP A 378 -10.43 30.92 0.92
CA ASP A 378 -11.89 30.87 0.82
C ASP A 378 -12.55 30.95 2.22
N LYS A 379 -13.88 31.02 2.23
CA LYS A 379 -14.65 30.94 3.49
C LYS A 379 -14.60 29.50 4.03
N PRO A 380 -14.67 29.33 5.35
CA PRO A 380 -14.77 27.99 5.94
C PRO A 380 -15.99 27.23 5.40
N HIS A 381 -15.76 25.99 4.99
CA HIS A 381 -16.82 25.11 4.50
C HIS A 381 -17.60 24.52 5.67
N GLN A 382 -18.94 24.72 5.68
CA GLN A 382 -19.80 24.18 6.71
C GLN A 382 -20.31 22.79 6.30
N LEU A 383 -19.78 21.74 6.92
CA LEU A 383 -20.13 20.36 6.66
C LEU A 383 -21.15 19.84 7.68
N LYS A 384 -22.32 19.42 7.24
CA LYS A 384 -23.25 18.63 8.06
C LYS A 384 -22.79 17.18 8.10
N VAL A 385 -22.33 16.73 9.26
CA VAL A 385 -21.97 15.33 9.53
C VAL A 385 -23.18 14.64 10.14
N ARG A 386 -23.52 13.49 9.56
CA ARG A 386 -24.63 12.64 10.00
C ARG A 386 -24.05 11.31 10.45
N LYS A 387 -24.51 10.79 11.61
CA LYS A 387 -24.06 9.52 12.14
C LYS A 387 -25.23 8.70 12.65
N THR A 388 -25.11 7.39 12.50
CA THR A 388 -25.89 6.40 13.24
C THR A 388 -24.99 5.78 14.31
N HIS A 389 -25.51 4.95 15.21
CA HIS A 389 -24.68 4.20 16.16
C HIS A 389 -23.70 3.21 15.47
N ARG A 390 -23.94 2.90 14.19
CA ARG A 390 -23.09 2.00 13.39
C ARG A 390 -21.86 2.71 12.83
N GLY A 391 -22.00 4.00 12.52
CA GLY A 391 -20.91 4.81 11.98
C GLY A 391 -21.41 6.05 11.22
N PRO A 392 -20.49 6.72 10.50
CA PRO A 392 -20.85 7.87 9.67
C PRO A 392 -21.83 7.47 8.56
N LEU A 393 -22.84 8.31 8.36
CA LEU A 393 -23.92 8.11 7.39
C LEU A 393 -23.65 8.91 6.12
N VAL A 394 -23.55 8.24 4.99
CA VAL A 394 -23.24 8.83 3.69
C VAL A 394 -24.27 8.42 2.65
N GLU A 395 -24.72 9.37 1.82
CA GLU A 395 -25.51 9.07 0.64
C GLU A 395 -24.60 8.67 -0.52
N MET A 396 -24.80 7.49 -1.10
CA MET A 396 -23.97 6.97 -2.18
C MET A 396 -24.80 6.21 -3.24
N PRO A 397 -24.69 6.57 -4.53
CA PRO A 397 -24.09 7.83 -5.01
C PRO A 397 -24.86 9.06 -4.53
N ALA A 398 -24.23 10.21 -4.53
CA ALA A 398 -24.91 11.45 -4.13
C ALA A 398 -26.18 11.67 -4.95
N GLY A 399 -27.29 12.05 -4.28
CA GLY A 399 -28.59 12.27 -4.90
C GLY A 399 -29.37 10.98 -5.24
N SER A 400 -28.89 9.80 -4.81
CA SER A 400 -29.57 8.52 -5.08
C SER A 400 -30.71 8.20 -4.12
N GLY A 401 -30.81 8.90 -3.00
CA GLY A 401 -31.70 8.57 -1.90
C GLY A 401 -31.29 7.31 -1.11
N LYS A 402 -30.12 6.72 -1.41
CA LYS A 402 -29.59 5.57 -0.71
C LYS A 402 -28.52 5.98 0.30
N PHE A 403 -28.77 5.62 1.54
CA PHE A 403 -27.89 5.98 2.65
C PHE A 403 -27.19 4.76 3.22
N TYR A 404 -25.89 4.92 3.48
CA TYR A 404 -25.06 3.85 4.04
C TYR A 404 -24.34 4.33 5.28
N SER A 405 -24.34 3.54 6.35
CA SER A 405 -23.40 3.67 7.45
C SER A 405 -22.15 2.87 7.13
N ARG A 406 -20.98 3.49 7.26
CA ARG A 406 -19.70 2.81 7.10
C ARG A 406 -19.21 2.27 8.43
N GLN A 407 -18.99 0.97 8.50
CA GLN A 407 -18.28 0.31 9.58
C GLN A 407 -16.86 -0.01 9.13
N TRP A 408 -15.89 0.71 9.65
CA TRP A 408 -14.47 0.46 9.40
C TRP A 408 -13.76 0.27 10.74
N LEU A 409 -13.10 -0.88 10.96
CA LEU A 409 -12.54 -1.28 12.24
C LEU A 409 -11.62 -0.21 12.87
N PRO A 410 -10.70 0.44 12.13
CA PRO A 410 -9.86 1.51 12.67
C PRO A 410 -10.63 2.72 13.25
N LEU A 411 -11.89 2.90 12.87
CA LEU A 411 -12.77 3.95 13.42
C LEU A 411 -13.54 3.51 14.67
N LYS A 412 -13.29 2.33 15.20
CA LYS A 412 -13.82 1.94 16.51
C LYS A 412 -12.78 2.33 17.57
N PRO A 413 -13.14 3.17 18.56
CA PRO A 413 -12.20 3.59 19.61
C PRO A 413 -11.47 2.43 20.26
N GLY A 414 -10.16 2.56 20.47
CA GLY A 414 -9.31 1.54 21.06
C GLY A 414 -8.94 0.36 20.12
N ARG A 415 -9.34 0.40 18.83
CA ARG A 415 -8.97 -0.64 17.83
C ARG A 415 -7.71 -0.31 17.03
N LEU A 416 -7.11 0.85 17.22
CA LEU A 416 -5.74 1.14 16.82
C LEU A 416 -4.85 1.12 18.06
N GLY A 417 -3.88 0.22 18.08
CA GLY A 417 -2.91 0.08 19.16
C GLY A 417 -1.54 0.62 18.78
N LEU A 418 -0.65 0.71 19.75
CA LEU A 418 0.76 1.06 19.58
C LEU A 418 1.66 -0.09 20.08
N PRO A 419 1.71 -1.24 19.38
CA PRO A 419 2.42 -2.43 19.85
C PRO A 419 3.93 -2.37 19.65
N THR A 420 4.48 -1.28 19.10
CA THR A 420 5.90 -1.15 18.78
C THR A 420 6.80 -1.28 20.01
N LEU A 421 6.36 -0.79 21.18
CA LEU A 421 7.10 -0.96 22.42
C LEU A 421 7.25 -2.43 22.79
N ASP A 422 6.15 -3.20 22.74
CA ASP A 422 6.14 -4.62 23.06
C ASP A 422 6.99 -5.42 22.05
N LEU A 423 6.87 -5.13 20.74
CA LEU A 423 7.67 -5.75 19.68
C LEU A 423 9.17 -5.51 19.91
N ASN A 424 9.55 -4.28 20.23
CA ASN A 424 10.96 -3.92 20.42
C ASN A 424 11.58 -4.57 21.65
N ARG A 425 10.78 -4.88 22.67
CA ARG A 425 11.18 -5.51 23.94
C ARG A 425 11.01 -7.05 23.96
N ALA A 426 10.37 -7.62 22.93
CA ALA A 426 10.10 -9.05 22.87
C ALA A 426 11.40 -9.89 22.93
N LYS A 427 11.48 -10.86 23.85
CA LYS A 427 12.66 -11.70 24.06
C LYS A 427 12.49 -13.11 23.50
N ASN A 428 11.26 -13.50 23.22
CA ASN A 428 10.92 -14.85 22.79
C ASN A 428 9.59 -14.85 22.02
N TRP A 429 9.22 -16.03 21.55
CA TRP A 429 7.98 -16.27 20.81
C TRP A 429 6.72 -15.84 21.57
N ASN A 430 6.64 -16.07 22.90
CA ASN A 430 5.46 -15.74 23.69
C ASN A 430 5.29 -14.23 23.84
N ASP A 431 6.37 -13.49 24.07
CA ASP A 431 6.33 -12.03 24.16
C ASP A 431 5.84 -11.43 22.86
N LEU A 432 6.33 -11.95 21.72
CA LEU A 432 5.93 -11.45 20.41
C LEU A 432 4.47 -11.80 20.09
N ASN A 433 3.98 -12.97 20.48
CA ASN A 433 2.54 -13.28 20.36
C ASN A 433 1.69 -12.30 21.15
N ALA A 434 2.09 -11.97 22.38
CA ALA A 434 1.38 -10.99 23.19
C ALA A 434 1.36 -9.58 22.55
N ALA A 435 2.48 -9.17 21.92
CA ALA A 435 2.54 -7.94 21.13
C ALA A 435 1.60 -7.98 19.92
N ALA A 436 1.58 -9.10 19.18
CA ALA A 436 0.71 -9.31 18.03
C ALA A 436 -0.78 -9.29 18.39
N ASP A 437 -1.16 -9.77 19.57
CA ASP A 437 -2.53 -9.74 20.07
C ASP A 437 -3.06 -8.31 20.29
N ARG A 438 -2.17 -7.35 20.55
CA ARG A 438 -2.48 -5.93 20.67
C ARG A 438 -2.45 -5.17 19.35
N PHE A 439 -1.99 -5.81 18.28
CA PHE A 439 -1.90 -5.23 16.95
C PHE A 439 -3.20 -5.47 16.18
N ALA A 440 -4.25 -4.67 16.47
CA ALA A 440 -5.59 -4.92 15.98
C ALA A 440 -5.79 -4.53 14.51
N ALA A 441 -5.19 -3.40 14.07
CA ALA A 441 -5.27 -2.92 12.68
C ALA A 441 -4.05 -2.04 12.32
N PRO A 442 -3.57 -2.10 11.07
CA PRO A 442 -3.94 -3.03 10.00
C PRO A 442 -3.42 -4.44 10.26
N ALA A 443 -4.21 -5.47 9.93
CA ALA A 443 -3.82 -6.86 10.13
C ALA A 443 -2.57 -7.24 9.33
N GLN A 444 -1.59 -7.90 9.98
CA GLN A 444 -0.32 -8.28 9.38
C GLN A 444 -0.02 -9.76 9.54
N ASN A 445 0.55 -10.37 8.52
CA ASN A 445 1.33 -11.59 8.66
C ASN A 445 2.67 -11.21 9.28
N ILE A 446 2.96 -11.67 10.48
CA ILE A 446 4.22 -11.43 11.16
C ILE A 446 5.08 -12.68 11.03
N LEU A 447 6.17 -12.59 10.29
CA LEU A 447 7.17 -13.63 10.17
C LEU A 447 8.34 -13.29 11.09
N ILE A 448 8.83 -14.27 11.82
CA ILE A 448 9.76 -14.11 12.92
C ILE A 448 10.87 -15.14 12.80
N MET A 449 12.06 -14.75 13.21
CA MET A 449 13.17 -15.66 13.38
C MET A 449 13.92 -15.34 14.67
N ASP A 450 14.29 -16.36 15.44
CA ASP A 450 15.17 -16.18 16.60
C ASP A 450 16.65 -16.50 16.29
N ARG A 451 17.52 -16.25 17.26
CA ARG A 451 18.96 -16.48 17.13
C ARG A 451 19.35 -17.96 16.95
N LYS A 452 18.47 -18.88 17.25
CA LYS A 452 18.68 -20.32 17.05
C LYS A 452 18.26 -20.80 15.68
N GLY A 453 17.67 -19.91 14.86
CA GLY A 453 17.13 -20.24 13.55
C GLY A 453 15.70 -20.77 13.59
N ASN A 454 15.02 -20.75 14.73
CA ASN A 454 13.61 -21.09 14.81
C ASN A 454 12.78 -20.06 14.04
N ILE A 455 11.77 -20.54 13.33
CA ILE A 455 10.89 -19.70 12.50
C ILE A 455 9.49 -19.66 13.10
N GLY A 456 8.96 -18.48 13.31
CA GLY A 456 7.60 -18.25 13.79
C GLY A 456 6.75 -17.50 12.78
N TYR A 457 5.47 -17.83 12.76
CA TYR A 457 4.44 -17.10 12.05
C TYR A 457 3.28 -16.75 12.96
N ARG A 458 2.81 -15.51 12.88
CA ARG A 458 1.65 -15.03 13.61
C ARG A 458 0.84 -14.07 12.74
N ALA A 459 -0.44 -14.35 12.54
CA ALA A 459 -1.35 -13.35 11.98
C ALA A 459 -1.82 -12.41 13.10
N SER A 460 -1.54 -11.12 13.01
CA SER A 460 -2.13 -10.08 13.85
C SER A 460 -3.49 -9.63 13.30
N GLY A 461 -4.11 -8.69 13.97
CA GLY A 461 -5.37 -8.09 13.56
C GLY A 461 -6.58 -8.60 14.32
N THR A 462 -7.65 -7.84 14.27
CA THR A 462 -8.94 -8.20 14.83
C THR A 462 -9.91 -8.52 13.71
N GLY A 463 -10.32 -9.79 13.58
CA GLY A 463 -11.31 -10.22 12.60
C GLY A 463 -12.72 -9.76 12.98
N VAL A 464 -13.50 -9.42 11.98
CA VAL A 464 -14.92 -9.08 12.16
C VAL A 464 -15.76 -10.32 11.92
N VAL A 465 -16.57 -10.70 12.92
CA VAL A 465 -17.50 -11.82 12.79
C VAL A 465 -18.79 -11.33 12.17
N ARG A 466 -19.10 -11.83 10.96
CA ARG A 466 -20.28 -11.48 10.17
C ARG A 466 -21.25 -12.65 10.08
N GLU A 467 -22.53 -12.36 10.11
CA GLU A 467 -23.60 -13.33 9.79
C GLU A 467 -23.80 -13.45 8.26
N VAL A 468 -23.38 -12.41 7.51
CA VAL A 468 -23.52 -12.30 6.06
C VAL A 468 -22.18 -11.91 5.43
N THR A 469 -22.08 -12.01 4.10
CA THR A 469 -20.88 -11.56 3.40
C THR A 469 -20.67 -10.05 3.54
N GLY A 470 -19.44 -9.59 3.81
CA GLY A 470 -19.04 -8.17 3.79
C GLY A 470 -18.59 -7.68 2.41
N ARG A 471 -18.88 -8.41 1.32
CA ARG A 471 -18.37 -8.08 -0.02
C ARG A 471 -19.28 -7.15 -0.81
N ILE A 472 -20.50 -6.99 -0.37
CA ILE A 472 -21.51 -6.08 -0.93
C ILE A 472 -22.23 -5.41 0.23
N PRO A 473 -22.76 -4.19 0.03
CA PRO A 473 -23.54 -3.53 1.05
C PRO A 473 -24.69 -4.42 1.54
N GLN A 474 -24.88 -4.47 2.84
CA GLN A 474 -25.89 -5.28 3.49
C GLN A 474 -26.96 -4.39 4.14
N PRO A 475 -28.22 -4.84 4.25
CA PRO A 475 -29.19 -4.14 5.09
C PRO A 475 -28.64 -3.99 6.51
N ALA A 476 -28.72 -2.80 7.09
CA ALA A 476 -28.06 -2.45 8.34
C ALA A 476 -28.46 -3.33 9.52
N ASN A 477 -29.68 -3.82 9.57
CA ASN A 477 -30.18 -4.74 10.61
C ASN A 477 -29.56 -6.14 10.55
N VAL A 478 -28.97 -6.53 9.42
CA VAL A 478 -28.37 -7.86 9.19
C VAL A 478 -26.84 -7.77 9.17
N GLY A 479 -26.29 -6.72 8.54
CA GLY A 479 -24.85 -6.56 8.32
C GLY A 479 -24.07 -5.96 9.50
N GLU A 480 -24.78 -5.48 10.54
CA GLU A 480 -24.12 -4.86 11.70
C GLU A 480 -23.17 -5.82 12.42
N TRP A 481 -21.94 -5.36 12.67
CA TRP A 481 -20.95 -6.13 13.41
C TRP A 481 -21.32 -6.24 14.89
N ARG A 482 -21.51 -7.45 15.34
CA ARG A 482 -21.88 -7.74 16.74
C ARG A 482 -20.72 -8.29 17.55
N ASN A 483 -19.80 -8.99 16.89
CA ASN A 483 -18.70 -9.68 17.51
C ASN A 483 -17.39 -9.53 16.74
N PHE A 484 -16.28 -9.73 17.46
CA PHE A 484 -14.94 -9.75 16.91
C PHE A 484 -14.27 -11.08 17.26
N ALA A 485 -13.42 -11.58 16.33
CA ALA A 485 -12.64 -12.76 16.58
C ALA A 485 -11.65 -12.54 17.74
N ALA A 486 -11.54 -13.53 18.59
CA ALA A 486 -10.53 -13.51 19.64
C ALA A 486 -9.12 -13.63 19.04
N PRO A 487 -8.09 -13.01 19.64
CA PRO A 487 -6.71 -13.16 19.18
C PRO A 487 -6.25 -14.62 19.10
N ALA A 488 -6.76 -15.50 19.98
CA ALA A 488 -6.46 -16.93 19.96
C ALA A 488 -6.95 -17.68 18.71
N GLU A 489 -7.96 -17.12 18.00
CA GLU A 489 -8.47 -17.69 16.74
C GLU A 489 -7.56 -17.38 15.53
N ARG A 490 -6.56 -16.54 15.71
CA ARG A 490 -5.62 -16.17 14.66
C ARG A 490 -4.57 -17.26 14.44
N PRO A 491 -4.25 -17.62 13.19
CA PRO A 491 -3.25 -18.61 12.89
C PRO A 491 -1.87 -18.25 13.44
N ARG A 492 -1.21 -19.27 13.98
CA ARG A 492 0.15 -19.20 14.50
C ARG A 492 0.88 -20.50 14.24
N LEU A 493 2.17 -20.40 13.98
CA LEU A 493 3.04 -21.56 13.78
C LEU A 493 4.42 -21.25 14.38
N TRP A 494 5.00 -22.25 15.01
CA TRP A 494 6.38 -22.22 15.45
C TRP A 494 7.10 -23.46 14.91
N ILE A 495 8.21 -23.27 14.21
CA ILE A 495 9.02 -24.32 13.62
C ILE A 495 10.39 -24.25 14.29
N GLU A 496 10.73 -25.28 15.04
CA GLU A 496 12.04 -25.38 15.66
C GLU A 496 13.10 -25.77 14.62
N ALA A 497 14.25 -25.13 14.69
CA ALA A 497 15.38 -25.46 13.86
C ALA A 497 15.88 -26.87 14.19
N GLU A 498 16.01 -27.72 13.17
CA GLU A 498 16.46 -29.10 13.35
C GLU A 498 17.95 -29.13 13.73
N LYS A 499 18.32 -30.00 14.69
CA LYS A 499 19.71 -30.13 15.18
C LYS A 499 20.74 -30.52 14.11
N ASN A 500 20.27 -31.10 12.99
CA ASN A 500 21.13 -31.55 11.87
C ASN A 500 21.21 -30.51 10.72
N PHE A 501 20.87 -29.24 10.97
CA PHE A 501 20.90 -28.16 9.96
C PHE A 501 20.11 -28.48 8.69
N LYS A 502 19.06 -29.31 8.78
CA LYS A 502 18.17 -29.47 7.66
C LYS A 502 17.51 -28.12 7.34
N PRO A 503 17.55 -27.67 6.08
CA PRO A 503 17.02 -26.38 5.71
C PRO A 503 15.53 -26.28 6.06
N THR A 504 15.18 -25.17 6.71
CA THR A 504 13.81 -24.82 7.08
C THR A 504 13.49 -23.45 6.53
N SER A 505 12.34 -23.29 5.92
CA SER A 505 11.93 -22.00 5.38
C SER A 505 10.42 -21.78 5.48
N MET A 506 10.02 -20.50 5.48
CA MET A 506 8.65 -20.07 5.39
C MET A 506 8.57 -18.74 4.65
N ALA A 507 7.53 -18.55 3.83
CA ALA A 507 7.33 -17.32 3.06
C ALA A 507 5.89 -16.81 3.15
N THR A 508 5.74 -15.49 3.20
CA THR A 508 4.47 -14.79 3.04
C THR A 508 4.62 -13.68 1.99
N ALA A 509 3.69 -13.66 1.03
CA ALA A 509 3.64 -12.67 -0.04
C ALA A 509 2.20 -12.20 -0.31
N ASN A 510 1.41 -12.03 0.76
CA ASN A 510 0.00 -11.66 0.76
C ASN A 510 -0.94 -12.74 0.18
N GLN A 511 -0.44 -13.96 -0.06
CA GLN A 511 -1.26 -15.09 -0.45
C GLN A 511 -2.20 -15.51 0.68
N ARG A 512 -3.18 -16.34 0.35
CA ARG A 512 -4.12 -16.88 1.34
C ARG A 512 -3.40 -17.76 2.35
N MET A 513 -3.42 -17.35 3.62
CA MET A 513 -2.78 -18.10 4.69
C MET A 513 -3.70 -19.13 5.32
N TRP A 514 -5.00 -18.87 5.42
CA TRP A 514 -5.98 -19.79 6.03
C TRP A 514 -7.36 -19.67 5.39
N VAL A 515 -8.21 -20.66 5.67
CA VAL A 515 -9.64 -20.58 5.36
C VAL A 515 -10.35 -20.00 6.57
N ASP A 516 -10.96 -18.86 6.41
CA ASP A 516 -11.72 -18.22 7.46
C ASP A 516 -13.09 -17.70 6.99
N ARG A 517 -13.85 -17.24 7.99
CA ARG A 517 -15.18 -16.64 7.82
C ARG A 517 -15.19 -15.12 7.79
N PHE A 518 -14.00 -14.48 7.91
CA PHE A 518 -13.91 -13.05 8.14
C PHE A 518 -13.88 -12.23 6.85
N GLY A 519 -13.60 -12.87 5.72
CA GLY A 519 -13.43 -12.20 4.44
C GLY A 519 -12.01 -11.63 4.28
N HIS A 520 -11.42 -11.83 3.11
CA HIS A 520 -10.08 -11.35 2.80
C HIS A 520 -9.94 -10.99 1.33
N GLY A 521 -9.15 -9.96 1.08
CA GLY A 521 -8.69 -9.63 -0.26
C GLY A 521 -7.32 -10.24 -0.54
N TRP A 522 -7.19 -11.56 -0.43
CA TRP A 522 -5.95 -12.26 -0.73
C TRP A 522 -5.44 -12.00 -2.14
N TYR A 523 -4.14 -11.99 -2.30
CA TYR A 523 -3.47 -11.98 -3.61
C TYR A 523 -3.19 -13.40 -4.07
N GLY A 524 -2.88 -13.58 -5.37
CA GLY A 524 -2.44 -14.87 -5.91
C GLY A 524 -1.15 -15.37 -5.25
N GLU A 525 -0.91 -16.66 -5.34
CA GLU A 525 0.26 -17.32 -4.73
C GLU A 525 1.55 -17.22 -5.59
N ASP A 526 1.51 -16.55 -6.75
CA ASP A 526 2.65 -16.48 -7.70
C ASP A 526 3.98 -16.12 -7.03
N ARG A 527 3.99 -15.03 -6.24
CA ARG A 527 5.20 -14.55 -5.56
C ARG A 527 5.66 -15.53 -4.48
N GLN A 528 4.73 -16.02 -3.67
CA GLN A 528 5.00 -16.97 -2.60
C GLN A 528 5.48 -18.32 -3.15
N GLU A 529 4.85 -18.83 -4.21
CA GLU A 529 5.26 -20.06 -4.89
C GLU A 529 6.70 -19.94 -5.43
N ARG A 530 7.01 -18.80 -6.09
CA ARG A 530 8.36 -18.53 -6.59
C ARG A 530 9.39 -18.46 -5.46
N ILE A 531 9.11 -17.73 -4.39
CA ILE A 531 10.00 -17.64 -3.22
C ILE A 531 10.24 -19.04 -2.64
N THR A 532 9.19 -19.80 -2.39
CA THR A 532 9.28 -21.14 -1.81
C THR A 532 10.07 -22.10 -2.70
N SER A 533 9.84 -22.06 -4.02
CA SER A 533 10.54 -22.92 -4.96
C SER A 533 12.04 -22.63 -5.02
N VAL A 534 12.43 -21.34 -4.96
CA VAL A 534 13.85 -20.94 -4.90
C VAL A 534 14.49 -21.38 -3.58
N LEU A 535 13.82 -21.12 -2.45
CA LEU A 535 14.33 -21.53 -1.14
C LEU A 535 14.47 -23.04 -0.98
N ALA A 536 13.61 -23.83 -1.63
CA ALA A 536 13.68 -25.29 -1.64
C ALA A 536 14.70 -25.85 -2.65
N SER A 537 15.19 -25.05 -3.60
CA SER A 537 16.07 -25.52 -4.68
C SER A 537 17.48 -25.87 -4.21
N ARG A 538 17.90 -25.41 -3.03
CA ARG A 538 19.25 -25.60 -2.48
C ARG A 538 19.20 -25.80 -0.98
N ASN A 539 20.12 -26.58 -0.47
CA ASN A 539 20.30 -26.79 0.97
C ASN A 539 21.20 -25.74 1.64
N ASN A 540 21.79 -24.86 0.86
CA ASN A 540 22.77 -23.88 1.35
C ASN A 540 22.58 -22.54 0.63
N HIS A 541 21.84 -21.63 1.22
CA HIS A 541 21.66 -20.28 0.71
C HIS A 541 22.54 -19.30 1.47
N LEU A 542 23.27 -18.48 0.74
CA LEU A 542 24.02 -17.34 1.27
C LEU A 542 23.15 -16.07 1.27
N GLN A 543 23.59 -15.06 1.99
CA GLN A 543 22.88 -13.77 2.07
C GLN A 543 22.68 -13.11 0.70
N GLU A 544 23.65 -13.25 -0.21
CA GLU A 544 23.59 -12.72 -1.58
C GLU A 544 22.42 -13.33 -2.36
N GLN A 545 22.15 -14.62 -2.20
CA GLN A 545 21.00 -15.26 -2.85
C GLN A 545 19.65 -14.80 -2.28
N MET A 546 19.63 -14.34 -1.03
CA MET A 546 18.43 -13.68 -0.48
C MET A 546 18.19 -12.32 -1.15
N LEU A 547 19.28 -11.59 -1.46
CA LEU A 547 19.20 -10.33 -2.24
C LEU A 547 18.78 -10.60 -3.67
N ASP A 548 19.36 -11.59 -4.33
CA ASP A 548 18.99 -11.99 -5.69
C ASP A 548 17.49 -12.35 -5.79
N LEU A 549 16.98 -13.05 -4.77
CA LEU A 549 15.58 -13.42 -4.70
C LEU A 549 14.67 -12.20 -4.56
N GLN A 550 15.07 -11.14 -3.85
CA GLN A 550 14.32 -9.86 -3.81
C GLN A 550 14.27 -9.16 -5.17
N LEU A 551 15.19 -9.50 -6.07
CA LEU A 551 15.30 -8.95 -7.42
C LEU A 551 14.77 -9.90 -8.50
N ASP A 552 14.19 -11.04 -8.12
CA ASP A 552 13.73 -12.06 -9.08
C ASP A 552 12.55 -11.56 -9.92
N THR A 553 12.69 -11.69 -11.24
CA THR A 553 11.71 -11.28 -12.26
C THR A 553 11.11 -12.46 -13.01
N THR A 554 11.16 -13.65 -12.47
CA THR A 554 10.63 -14.86 -13.10
C THR A 554 9.16 -15.04 -12.80
N SER A 555 8.34 -15.22 -13.85
CA SER A 555 6.91 -15.48 -13.75
C SER A 555 6.52 -16.79 -14.44
N ARG A 556 6.08 -17.76 -13.67
CA ARG A 556 5.53 -19.02 -14.17
C ARG A 556 4.25 -18.76 -14.99
N PHE A 557 3.35 -17.93 -14.45
CA PHE A 557 2.10 -17.59 -15.13
C PHE A 557 2.34 -17.00 -16.53
N ARG A 558 3.26 -16.03 -16.65
CA ARG A 558 3.55 -15.38 -17.94
C ARG A 558 4.14 -16.34 -18.97
N ARG A 559 5.00 -17.23 -18.50
CA ARG A 559 5.52 -18.31 -19.34
C ARG A 559 4.40 -19.22 -19.83
N GLU A 560 3.50 -19.66 -18.95
CA GLU A 560 2.37 -20.51 -19.31
C GLU A 560 1.39 -19.79 -20.26
N LEU A 561 1.14 -18.50 -20.06
CA LEU A 561 0.32 -17.68 -20.93
C LEU A 561 0.90 -17.59 -22.36
N LEU A 562 2.16 -17.22 -22.49
CA LEU A 562 2.79 -17.13 -23.82
C LEU A 562 2.91 -18.50 -24.50
N TYR A 563 3.19 -19.55 -23.74
CA TYR A 563 3.20 -20.90 -24.25
C TYR A 563 1.81 -21.30 -24.79
N TRP A 564 0.75 -21.02 -24.03
CA TRP A 564 -0.63 -21.29 -24.46
C TRP A 564 -0.97 -20.52 -25.74
N LEU A 565 -0.64 -19.24 -25.81
CA LEU A 565 -0.85 -18.42 -27.00
C LEU A 565 -0.09 -18.97 -28.21
N ALA A 566 1.16 -19.35 -28.03
CA ALA A 566 1.97 -19.89 -29.11
C ALA A 566 1.43 -21.23 -29.66
N VAL A 567 0.92 -22.11 -28.79
CA VAL A 567 0.38 -23.43 -29.18
C VAL A 567 -0.98 -23.30 -29.90
N HIS A 568 -1.81 -22.31 -29.51
CA HIS A 568 -3.16 -22.17 -30.05
C HIS A 568 -3.28 -21.21 -31.23
N SER A 569 -2.29 -20.34 -31.45
CA SER A 569 -2.34 -19.35 -32.53
C SER A 569 -1.88 -19.94 -33.89
N VAL A 570 -2.46 -19.39 -34.97
CA VAL A 570 -2.04 -19.65 -36.35
C VAL A 570 -1.26 -18.44 -36.86
N SER A 571 0.00 -18.67 -37.23
CA SER A 571 0.86 -17.62 -37.79
C SER A 571 0.71 -17.56 -39.30
N SER A 572 0.57 -16.36 -39.86
CA SER A 572 0.48 -16.07 -41.29
C SER A 572 1.71 -15.40 -41.85
N THR A 573 2.50 -14.74 -41.02
CA THR A 573 3.72 -14.03 -41.40
C THR A 573 4.97 -14.64 -40.77
N GLU A 574 6.13 -14.33 -41.31
CA GLU A 574 7.42 -14.78 -40.75
C GLU A 574 7.68 -14.13 -39.37
N ALA A 575 7.26 -12.89 -39.19
CA ALA A 575 7.35 -12.19 -37.89
C ALA A 575 6.53 -12.93 -36.82
N GLU A 576 5.31 -13.34 -37.13
CA GLU A 576 4.46 -14.10 -36.22
C GLU A 576 5.06 -15.49 -35.90
N LYS A 577 5.63 -16.19 -36.87
CA LYS A 577 6.31 -17.48 -36.66
C LYS A 577 7.51 -17.33 -35.73
N ASN A 578 8.34 -16.33 -35.95
CA ASN A 578 9.50 -16.05 -35.13
C ASN A 578 9.08 -15.72 -33.68
N MET A 579 8.01 -14.96 -33.50
CA MET A 579 7.45 -14.67 -32.20
C MET A 579 6.92 -15.90 -31.48
N GLN A 580 6.16 -16.78 -32.18
CA GLN A 580 5.72 -18.03 -31.60
C GLN A 580 6.91 -18.90 -31.14
N GLN A 581 7.95 -19.05 -31.96
CA GLN A 581 9.15 -19.82 -31.62
C GLN A 581 9.87 -19.25 -30.41
N LYS A 582 9.92 -17.94 -30.28
CA LYS A 582 10.46 -17.23 -29.13
C LYS A 582 9.65 -17.53 -27.87
N TRP A 583 8.32 -17.40 -27.92
CA TRP A 583 7.42 -17.66 -26.80
C TRP A 583 7.49 -19.11 -26.29
N LEU A 584 7.63 -20.08 -27.19
CA LEU A 584 7.77 -21.52 -26.85
C LEU A 584 9.04 -21.84 -26.05
N ARG A 585 10.12 -21.03 -26.21
CA ARG A 585 11.43 -21.25 -25.57
C ARG A 585 11.65 -20.43 -24.33
N TRP A 586 10.85 -19.38 -24.13
CA TRP A 586 11.05 -18.45 -23.02
C TRP A 586 10.90 -19.12 -21.66
N ASP A 587 11.84 -18.86 -20.75
CA ASP A 587 11.90 -19.44 -19.42
C ASP A 587 11.00 -18.71 -18.36
N GLY A 588 10.39 -17.59 -18.75
CA GLY A 588 9.59 -16.76 -17.87
C GLY A 588 10.36 -15.63 -17.18
N SER A 589 11.67 -15.49 -17.44
CA SER A 589 12.50 -14.47 -16.80
C SER A 589 12.49 -13.15 -17.56
N GLY A 590 12.13 -12.07 -16.86
CA GLY A 590 12.19 -10.71 -17.41
C GLY A 590 13.61 -10.17 -17.54
N GLN A 591 14.58 -10.71 -16.80
CA GLN A 591 15.98 -10.32 -16.91
C GLN A 591 16.67 -10.95 -18.11
N SER A 592 16.38 -12.22 -18.39
CA SER A 592 17.01 -12.93 -19.52
C SER A 592 16.49 -12.41 -20.86
N GLU A 593 15.20 -12.15 -20.98
CA GLU A 593 14.55 -11.68 -22.20
C GLU A 593 13.53 -10.57 -21.96
N PRO A 594 13.98 -9.32 -21.79
CA PRO A 594 13.09 -8.19 -21.48
C PRO A 594 12.00 -7.96 -22.52
N SER A 595 12.29 -8.13 -23.81
CA SER A 595 11.29 -7.95 -24.88
C SER A 595 10.18 -8.99 -24.81
N THR A 596 10.50 -10.23 -24.51
CA THR A 596 9.49 -11.31 -24.35
C THR A 596 8.65 -11.07 -23.12
N PHE A 597 9.23 -10.54 -22.06
CA PHE A 597 8.49 -10.11 -20.87
C PHE A 597 7.49 -9.01 -21.21
N ASP A 598 7.90 -7.97 -21.97
CA ASP A 598 7.02 -6.89 -22.43
C ASP A 598 5.87 -7.41 -23.30
N GLU A 599 6.15 -8.37 -24.20
CA GLU A 599 5.14 -9.07 -25.00
C GLU A 599 4.15 -9.84 -24.12
N SER A 600 4.60 -10.44 -23.03
CA SER A 600 3.74 -11.16 -22.09
C SER A 600 2.77 -10.22 -21.36
N ILE A 601 3.21 -9.02 -20.96
CA ILE A 601 2.37 -8.00 -20.34
C ILE A 601 1.31 -7.55 -21.35
N THR A 602 1.73 -7.24 -22.56
CA THR A 602 0.82 -6.82 -23.64
C THR A 602 -0.23 -7.89 -23.94
N SER A 603 0.19 -9.15 -24.03
CA SER A 603 -0.69 -10.29 -24.26
C SER A 603 -1.72 -10.49 -23.13
N GLU A 604 -1.29 -10.39 -21.88
CA GLU A 604 -2.19 -10.44 -20.72
C GLU A 604 -3.26 -9.34 -20.79
N HIS A 605 -2.85 -8.09 -21.08
CA HIS A 605 -3.77 -6.97 -21.21
C HIS A 605 -4.77 -7.15 -22.36
N LEU A 606 -4.33 -7.67 -23.50
CA LEU A 606 -5.21 -7.95 -24.64
C LEU A 606 -6.23 -9.04 -24.28
N MET A 607 -5.79 -10.10 -23.60
CA MET A 607 -6.67 -11.17 -23.17
C MET A 607 -7.74 -10.68 -22.20
N TYR A 608 -7.38 -9.88 -21.17
CA TYR A 608 -8.36 -9.24 -20.29
C TYR A 608 -9.31 -8.33 -21.04
N LYS A 609 -8.79 -7.53 -21.95
CA LYS A 609 -9.60 -6.64 -22.80
C LYS A 609 -10.65 -7.41 -23.59
N ALA A 610 -10.30 -8.60 -24.12
CA ALA A 610 -11.23 -9.47 -24.79
C ALA A 610 -12.33 -9.98 -23.84
N LEU A 611 -11.94 -10.60 -22.73
CA LEU A 611 -12.86 -11.22 -21.78
C LEU A 611 -13.82 -10.21 -21.15
N LEU A 612 -13.28 -9.13 -20.63
CA LEU A 612 -14.09 -8.07 -20.03
C LEU A 612 -14.97 -7.35 -21.05
N GLY A 613 -14.46 -7.16 -22.25
CA GLY A 613 -15.25 -6.64 -23.36
C GLY A 613 -16.47 -7.51 -23.65
N ARG A 614 -16.31 -8.83 -23.69
CA ARG A 614 -17.42 -9.77 -23.89
C ARG A 614 -18.48 -9.69 -22.79
N LEU A 615 -18.04 -9.64 -21.53
CA LEU A 615 -18.95 -9.48 -20.38
C LEU A 615 -19.71 -8.15 -20.46
N LYS A 616 -19.02 -7.05 -20.77
CA LYS A 616 -19.62 -5.73 -20.94
C LYS A 616 -20.64 -5.69 -22.07
N ASP A 617 -20.25 -6.16 -23.24
CA ASP A 617 -21.11 -6.16 -24.42
C ASP A 617 -22.42 -6.91 -24.16
N HIS A 618 -22.38 -7.95 -23.33
CA HIS A 618 -23.54 -8.79 -23.04
C HIS A 618 -24.41 -8.24 -21.89
N TYR A 619 -23.78 -7.76 -20.80
CA TYR A 619 -24.49 -7.32 -19.60
C TYR A 619 -24.56 -5.78 -19.44
N LYS A 620 -24.17 -5.03 -20.49
CA LYS A 620 -23.98 -3.58 -20.50
C LYS A 620 -25.21 -2.70 -20.23
N PRO A 621 -26.47 -3.04 -20.52
CA PRO A 621 -27.54 -2.04 -20.44
C PRO A 621 -27.70 -1.38 -19.07
N GLU A 622 -27.14 -1.98 -18.00
CA GLU A 622 -27.32 -1.53 -16.62
C GLU A 622 -26.02 -1.00 -15.96
N LEU A 623 -24.88 -1.11 -16.66
CA LEU A 623 -23.57 -0.70 -16.13
C LEU A 623 -23.10 0.55 -16.87
N GLY A 624 -22.92 1.67 -16.19
CA GLY A 624 -22.44 2.91 -16.79
C GLY A 624 -21.10 2.77 -17.52
N GLU A 625 -20.84 3.61 -18.53
CA GLU A 625 -19.64 3.53 -19.40
C GLU A 625 -18.32 3.70 -18.64
N ASN A 626 -18.33 4.38 -17.48
CA ASN A 626 -17.14 4.74 -16.70
C ASN A 626 -16.93 3.88 -15.44
N GLU A 627 -17.63 2.75 -15.29
CA GLU A 627 -17.47 1.89 -14.13
C GLU A 627 -16.06 1.30 -14.07
N LYS A 628 -15.33 1.61 -13.01
CA LYS A 628 -14.05 0.99 -12.70
C LYS A 628 -14.29 -0.42 -12.20
N TYR A 629 -13.51 -1.37 -12.73
CA TYR A 629 -13.54 -2.76 -12.29
C TYR A 629 -12.50 -2.96 -11.22
N HIS A 630 -12.89 -3.48 -10.07
CA HIS A 630 -11.99 -3.84 -8.98
C HIS A 630 -12.04 -5.36 -8.75
N TRP A 631 -11.42 -6.12 -9.67
CA TRP A 631 -11.34 -7.57 -9.53
C TRP A 631 -9.92 -7.97 -9.19
N LYS A 632 -9.73 -8.47 -7.98
CA LYS A 632 -8.40 -8.89 -7.49
C LYS A 632 -7.97 -10.27 -8.04
N LEU A 633 -8.85 -10.99 -8.72
CA LEU A 633 -8.65 -12.39 -9.13
C LEU A 633 -8.60 -12.61 -10.65
N GLU A 634 -8.41 -11.54 -11.42
CA GLU A 634 -8.40 -11.60 -12.89
C GLU A 634 -7.39 -12.62 -13.42
N ARG A 635 -6.19 -12.65 -12.87
CA ARG A 635 -5.16 -13.63 -13.26
C ARG A 635 -5.57 -15.04 -12.92
N ALA A 636 -6.26 -15.24 -11.82
CA ALA A 636 -6.79 -16.53 -11.44
C ALA A 636 -7.76 -17.11 -12.48
N TRP A 637 -8.55 -16.24 -13.14
CA TRP A 637 -9.40 -16.68 -14.25
C TRP A 637 -8.55 -17.13 -15.43
N LEU A 638 -7.56 -16.35 -15.82
CA LEU A 638 -6.70 -16.69 -16.95
C LEU A 638 -6.01 -18.04 -16.73
N VAL A 639 -5.48 -18.26 -15.54
CA VAL A 639 -4.87 -19.54 -15.20
C VAL A 639 -5.86 -20.69 -15.32
N ALA A 640 -7.08 -20.53 -14.79
CA ALA A 640 -8.10 -21.57 -14.91
C ALA A 640 -8.54 -21.80 -16.36
N LEU A 641 -8.59 -20.72 -17.14
CA LEU A 641 -8.97 -20.78 -18.55
C LEU A 641 -7.88 -21.42 -19.40
N ILE A 642 -6.62 -21.03 -19.29
CA ILE A 642 -5.52 -21.62 -20.08
C ILE A 642 -5.23 -23.07 -19.69
N ALA A 643 -5.56 -23.49 -18.48
CA ALA A 643 -5.39 -24.86 -18.02
C ALA A 643 -6.42 -25.84 -18.59
N LYS A 644 -7.52 -25.36 -19.17
CA LYS A 644 -8.62 -26.18 -19.65
C LYS A 644 -8.89 -25.93 -21.12
N LYS A 645 -8.86 -26.98 -21.93
CA LYS A 645 -9.13 -26.92 -23.37
C LYS A 645 -10.53 -26.36 -23.66
N ASN A 646 -10.64 -25.49 -24.67
CA ASN A 646 -11.87 -24.84 -25.12
C ASN A 646 -12.61 -24.05 -24.04
N SER A 647 -11.91 -23.54 -23.03
CA SER A 647 -12.52 -22.86 -21.89
C SER A 647 -13.01 -21.44 -22.22
N PHE A 648 -12.40 -20.79 -23.21
CA PHE A 648 -12.79 -19.45 -23.65
C PHE A 648 -14.15 -19.42 -24.36
N THR A 649 -14.71 -20.59 -24.71
CA THR A 649 -16.10 -20.72 -25.18
C THR A 649 -17.12 -20.23 -24.15
N ALA A 650 -16.78 -20.22 -22.85
CA ALA A 650 -17.59 -19.54 -21.81
C ALA A 650 -17.85 -18.07 -22.16
N PHE A 651 -16.86 -17.39 -22.70
CA PHE A 651 -16.94 -15.98 -23.14
C PHE A 651 -17.44 -15.85 -24.61
N GLY A 652 -17.87 -16.94 -25.23
CA GLY A 652 -18.24 -17.00 -26.65
C GLY A 652 -17.04 -16.82 -27.59
N LEU A 653 -15.82 -17.15 -27.15
CA LEU A 653 -14.58 -17.03 -27.91
C LEU A 653 -14.01 -18.40 -28.26
N ASN A 654 -13.44 -18.52 -29.44
CA ASN A 654 -12.66 -19.70 -29.85
C ASN A 654 -11.21 -19.53 -29.42
N ASP A 655 -10.60 -20.56 -28.84
CA ASP A 655 -9.22 -20.51 -28.31
C ASP A 655 -8.20 -20.12 -29.39
N SER A 656 -8.31 -20.71 -30.61
CA SER A 656 -7.40 -20.42 -31.71
C SER A 656 -7.58 -19.03 -32.29
N ASP A 657 -8.83 -18.57 -32.46
CA ASP A 657 -9.11 -17.21 -32.95
C ASP A 657 -8.60 -16.16 -31.97
N LEU A 658 -8.83 -16.34 -30.66
CA LEU A 658 -8.35 -15.45 -29.61
C LEU A 658 -6.81 -15.39 -29.58
N ALA A 659 -6.16 -16.56 -29.60
CA ALA A 659 -4.70 -16.64 -29.55
C ALA A 659 -4.08 -16.01 -30.82
N THR A 660 -4.66 -16.28 -31.99
CA THR A 660 -4.21 -15.73 -33.28
C THR A 660 -4.36 -14.22 -33.32
N ALA A 661 -5.50 -13.67 -32.89
CA ALA A 661 -5.74 -12.23 -32.87
C ALA A 661 -4.78 -11.50 -31.91
N ILE A 662 -4.45 -12.12 -30.76
CA ILE A 662 -3.46 -11.56 -29.81
C ILE A 662 -2.05 -11.60 -30.44
N LEU A 663 -1.63 -12.74 -31.03
CA LEU A 663 -0.33 -12.86 -31.69
C LEU A 663 -0.15 -11.78 -32.77
N GLN A 664 -1.15 -11.64 -33.64
CA GLN A 664 -1.14 -10.65 -34.71
C GLN A 664 -1.04 -9.22 -34.17
N GLN A 665 -1.79 -8.91 -33.11
CA GLN A 665 -1.77 -7.57 -32.51
C GLN A 665 -0.43 -7.25 -31.85
N VAL A 666 0.19 -8.22 -31.19
CA VAL A 666 1.52 -8.05 -30.56
C VAL A 666 2.59 -7.91 -31.66
N ALA A 667 2.55 -8.75 -32.70
CA ALA A 667 3.51 -8.73 -33.80
C ALA A 667 3.42 -7.45 -34.66
N ALA A 668 2.20 -6.90 -34.84
CA ALA A 668 1.99 -5.67 -35.62
C ALA A 668 2.44 -4.40 -34.87
N ASN A 669 2.50 -4.44 -33.56
CA ASN A 669 2.83 -3.30 -32.71
C ASN A 669 4.02 -3.65 -31.79
N PRO A 670 5.22 -3.92 -32.37
CA PRO A 670 6.40 -4.10 -31.54
C PRO A 670 6.61 -2.81 -30.75
N GLU A 671 6.53 -2.89 -29.45
CA GLU A 671 6.61 -1.71 -28.60
C GLU A 671 7.93 -0.99 -28.83
N LYS A 672 7.86 0.25 -29.32
CA LYS A 672 9.03 1.11 -29.58
C LYS A 672 9.78 1.48 -28.30
N VAL A 673 9.10 1.40 -27.16
CA VAL A 673 9.65 1.71 -25.84
C VAL A 673 9.38 0.54 -24.91
N SER A 674 10.42 -0.01 -24.32
CA SER A 674 10.29 -1.14 -23.41
C SER A 674 9.41 -0.78 -22.21
N TYR A 675 8.76 -1.79 -21.60
CA TYR A 675 8.00 -1.62 -20.37
C TYR A 675 8.87 -0.94 -19.29
N GLN A 676 10.13 -1.33 -19.17
CA GLN A 676 11.10 -0.75 -18.25
C GLN A 676 11.30 0.76 -18.43
N GLU A 677 11.36 1.22 -19.69
CA GLU A 677 11.48 2.65 -19.98
C GLU A 677 10.21 3.43 -19.73
N ARG A 678 9.06 2.83 -19.96
CA ARG A 678 7.74 3.42 -19.65
C ARG A 678 7.44 3.36 -18.16
N ASN A 679 7.86 2.30 -17.51
CA ASN A 679 7.69 2.05 -16.07
C ASN A 679 8.86 2.62 -15.27
N LYS A 680 9.23 3.89 -15.55
CA LYS A 680 10.30 4.56 -14.81
C LYS A 680 9.81 5.04 -13.47
N TRP A 681 10.54 4.66 -12.43
CA TRP A 681 10.40 5.31 -11.15
C TRP A 681 10.91 6.75 -11.25
N ASN A 682 10.12 7.68 -10.75
CA ASN A 682 10.48 9.08 -10.65
C ASN A 682 10.33 9.50 -9.20
N GLY A 683 11.43 9.66 -8.50
CA GLY A 683 11.43 10.18 -7.13
C GLY A 683 10.82 11.59 -7.10
N GLN A 684 9.54 11.66 -6.73
CA GLN A 684 8.81 12.92 -6.70
C GLN A 684 8.39 13.27 -5.28
N HIS A 685 8.56 14.52 -4.93
CA HIS A 685 8.04 15.06 -3.69
C HIS A 685 6.50 15.20 -3.80
N PRO A 686 5.73 14.63 -2.87
CA PRO A 686 4.26 14.57 -2.99
C PRO A 686 3.59 15.95 -3.16
N PHE A 687 4.13 16.96 -2.50
CA PHE A 687 3.58 18.31 -2.48
C PHE A 687 3.96 19.13 -3.71
N VAL A 688 5.24 19.11 -4.10
CA VAL A 688 5.76 20.06 -5.11
C VAL A 688 5.80 19.52 -6.53
N LYS A 689 5.45 18.24 -6.75
CA LYS A 689 5.48 17.61 -8.08
C LYS A 689 4.69 18.39 -9.14
N ASN A 690 3.63 19.08 -8.73
CA ASN A 690 2.74 19.83 -9.60
C ASN A 690 2.98 21.37 -9.53
N VAL A 691 4.03 21.81 -8.81
CA VAL A 691 4.37 23.25 -8.72
C VAL A 691 5.42 23.56 -9.77
N PRO A 692 5.10 24.40 -10.77
CA PRO A 692 6.05 24.75 -11.83
C PRO A 692 7.36 25.29 -11.24
N PHE A 693 8.49 24.93 -11.84
CA PHE A 693 9.86 25.26 -11.45
C PHE A 693 10.32 24.71 -10.09
N ILE A 694 9.48 24.75 -9.05
CA ILE A 694 9.84 24.25 -7.71
C ILE A 694 9.95 22.72 -7.73
N GLY A 695 9.04 22.03 -8.38
CA GLY A 695 9.04 20.56 -8.47
C GLY A 695 10.33 19.98 -9.07
N TRP A 696 11.02 20.74 -9.91
CA TRP A 696 12.31 20.32 -10.49
C TRP A 696 13.42 20.18 -9.42
N PHE A 697 13.46 21.07 -8.43
CA PHE A 697 14.47 21.02 -7.36
C PHE A 697 14.26 19.84 -6.39
N PHE A 698 13.06 19.29 -6.34
CA PHE A 698 12.69 18.16 -5.46
C PHE A 698 12.66 16.83 -6.21
N LYS A 699 13.09 16.81 -7.45
CA LYS A 699 13.11 15.59 -8.25
C LYS A 699 14.42 14.83 -8.01
N VAL A 700 14.31 13.62 -7.52
CA VAL A 700 15.45 12.70 -7.33
C VAL A 700 15.46 11.71 -8.48
N GLY A 701 16.20 12.00 -9.52
CA GLY A 701 16.48 11.06 -10.59
C GLY A 701 15.27 10.35 -11.21
N SER A 702 15.56 9.46 -12.15
CA SER A 702 14.60 8.54 -12.75
C SER A 702 15.32 7.23 -13.02
N GLN A 703 14.74 6.10 -12.61
CA GLN A 703 15.31 4.78 -12.80
C GLN A 703 14.34 3.86 -13.54
N ALA A 704 14.83 3.12 -14.51
CA ALA A 704 14.08 2.06 -15.15
C ALA A 704 13.74 0.98 -14.12
N GLN A 705 12.50 0.51 -14.13
CA GLN A 705 12.05 -0.58 -13.26
C GLN A 705 11.90 -1.85 -14.07
N PHE A 706 12.38 -2.96 -13.51
CA PHE A 706 12.44 -4.28 -14.16
C PHE A 706 11.38 -5.23 -13.62
N GLY A 707 10.64 -4.81 -12.60
CA GLY A 707 9.66 -5.61 -11.92
C GLY A 707 8.24 -5.45 -12.46
N TYR A 708 7.33 -6.27 -11.96
CA TYR A 708 5.89 -6.18 -12.21
C TYR A 708 5.12 -6.70 -10.99
N ALA A 709 3.85 -6.37 -10.88
CA ALA A 709 3.06 -6.63 -9.67
C ALA A 709 2.99 -8.09 -9.19
N ASP A 710 3.12 -9.06 -10.08
CA ASP A 710 3.08 -10.51 -9.79
C ASP A 710 4.45 -11.16 -9.58
N LEU A 711 5.52 -10.40 -9.74
CA LEU A 711 6.88 -10.88 -9.53
C LEU A 711 7.31 -10.69 -8.07
N VAL A 712 8.30 -11.45 -7.64
CA VAL A 712 8.94 -11.19 -6.34
C VAL A 712 9.47 -9.76 -6.32
N ARG A 713 10.13 -9.33 -7.40
CA ARG A 713 10.46 -7.94 -7.66
C ARG A 713 9.23 -7.16 -8.14
N ALA A 714 8.31 -6.85 -7.24
CA ALA A 714 7.09 -6.13 -7.58
C ALA A 714 7.35 -4.62 -7.64
N GLU A 715 7.31 -4.04 -8.84
CA GLU A 715 7.62 -2.62 -9.07
C GLU A 715 6.62 -1.97 -10.04
N LYS A 716 6.26 -0.71 -9.75
CA LYS A 716 5.49 0.22 -10.59
C LYS A 716 6.07 1.63 -10.44
N PRO A 717 5.74 2.60 -11.33
CA PRO A 717 6.33 3.94 -11.30
C PRO A 717 6.28 4.69 -9.97
N ASP A 718 5.23 4.48 -9.20
CA ASP A 718 4.96 5.18 -7.94
C ASP A 718 4.80 4.24 -6.74
N HIS A 719 5.01 2.95 -6.93
CA HIS A 719 4.76 1.93 -5.91
C HIS A 719 5.68 0.72 -6.10
N GLY A 720 6.24 0.21 -5.01
CA GLY A 720 7.16 -0.94 -5.05
C GLY A 720 7.86 -1.16 -3.73
N PRO A 721 8.97 -1.91 -3.71
CA PRO A 721 9.75 -2.09 -2.50
C PRO A 721 10.18 -0.76 -1.92
N SER A 722 9.54 -0.39 -0.80
CA SER A 722 9.80 0.87 -0.10
C SER A 722 11.05 0.79 0.78
N VAL A 723 11.43 -0.42 1.13
CA VAL A 723 12.72 -0.82 1.71
C VAL A 723 12.95 -2.29 1.38
N ARG A 724 14.19 -2.71 1.16
CA ARG A 724 14.59 -4.12 1.13
C ARG A 724 15.47 -4.38 2.33
N ILE A 725 15.12 -5.41 3.10
CA ILE A 725 15.82 -5.76 4.33
C ILE A 725 16.17 -7.25 4.31
N ILE A 726 17.37 -7.59 4.75
CA ILE A 726 17.79 -8.95 5.08
C ILE A 726 18.46 -8.92 6.43
N TRP A 727 17.79 -9.46 7.43
CA TRP A 727 18.36 -9.67 8.74
C TRP A 727 19.18 -10.95 8.73
N ASN A 728 20.47 -10.85 9.06
CA ASN A 728 21.35 -11.97 9.32
C ASN A 728 21.41 -12.21 10.83
N LEU A 729 20.70 -13.25 11.30
CA LEU A 729 20.60 -13.48 12.74
C LEU A 729 21.85 -14.13 13.33
N ALA A 730 22.62 -14.85 12.52
CA ALA A 730 23.92 -15.38 12.93
C ALA A 730 24.95 -14.26 13.11
N GLN A 731 24.93 -13.28 12.21
CA GLN A 731 25.87 -12.16 12.16
C GLN A 731 25.11 -10.83 11.98
N PRO A 732 24.49 -10.28 13.04
CA PRO A 732 23.60 -9.10 12.93
C PRO A 732 24.23 -7.86 12.29
N LYS A 733 25.53 -7.69 12.41
CA LYS A 733 26.26 -6.56 11.81
C LYS A 733 26.34 -6.65 10.29
N GLU A 734 26.15 -7.82 9.72
CA GLU A 734 26.12 -8.08 8.28
C GLU A 734 24.71 -7.95 7.69
N SER A 735 23.72 -7.64 8.51
CA SER A 735 22.38 -7.37 8.03
C SER A 735 22.37 -6.20 7.04
N VAL A 736 21.62 -6.34 5.96
CA VAL A 736 21.58 -5.37 4.86
C VAL A 736 20.19 -4.78 4.75
N TRP A 737 20.13 -3.48 4.55
CA TRP A 737 18.94 -2.75 4.19
C TRP A 737 19.20 -1.73 3.09
N MET A 738 18.26 -1.59 2.20
CA MET A 738 18.36 -0.71 1.04
C MET A 738 17.09 0.10 0.88
N PHE A 739 17.26 1.39 0.65
CA PHE A 739 16.17 2.33 0.41
C PHE A 739 16.20 2.85 -1.03
N PRO A 740 15.05 3.20 -1.60
CA PRO A 740 15.00 3.80 -2.95
C PRO A 740 15.60 5.21 -2.98
N VAL A 741 15.62 5.94 -1.86
CA VAL A 741 16.17 7.29 -1.73
C VAL A 741 16.81 7.48 -0.34
N GLY A 742 17.51 8.59 -0.16
CA GLY A 742 18.19 8.92 1.10
C GLY A 742 17.27 9.02 2.32
N GLN A 743 17.91 9.07 3.49
CA GLN A 743 17.27 9.04 4.79
C GLN A 743 16.61 10.38 5.17
N SER A 744 17.24 11.51 4.88
CA SER A 744 16.75 12.83 5.26
C SER A 744 15.56 13.30 4.41
N GLY A 745 14.65 14.06 5.01
CA GLY A 745 13.61 14.78 4.31
C GLY A 745 14.03 16.15 3.77
N HIS A 746 15.25 16.56 4.04
CA HIS A 746 15.76 17.86 3.62
C HIS A 746 16.37 17.80 2.22
N ILE A 747 16.12 18.83 1.43
CA ILE A 747 16.71 18.97 0.08
C ILE A 747 18.22 19.14 0.21
N GLY A 748 18.97 18.43 -0.65
CA GLY A 748 20.43 18.53 -0.70
C GLY A 748 21.14 17.84 0.45
N SER A 749 20.43 17.06 1.26
CA SER A 749 21.05 16.10 2.17
C SER A 749 21.54 14.91 1.36
N SER A 750 22.82 14.56 1.53
CA SER A 750 23.46 13.40 0.89
C SER A 750 22.94 12.09 1.43
#